data_81ee1320e7bd175f50475675c9923d51
#
_entry.id   81ee1320e7bd175f50475675c9923d51
#
_cell.length_a   1.000
_cell.length_b   1.000
_cell.length_c   1.000
_cell.angle_alpha   90.00
_cell.angle_beta   90.00
_cell.angle_gamma   90.00
#
_symmetry.space_group_name_H-M   'P 1'
#
loop_
_entity.id
_entity.type
_entity.pdbx_description
1 polymer ?
#
loop_
_entity_poly.entity_id
_entity_poly.type
_entity_poly.pdbx_seq_one_letter_code
_entity_poly.pdbx_strand_id
1 'polypeptide(L)'
;MKKTILFCLALLLGYTVSAQRPTNGERPAKINLSGKVLDRETQEPLEYATVTLQNDRRPNMLQGGITTADGTFSFEVFPGRYTVIIEYISFEKNIQENVDIREATDLGTVELSISTNSLDEVELVGERTEVEIRLDKRVYNVGKDITVRGGSVSDVMDNIPSVSVDVDGTISLRGNDNVRILINGKPSGLVGLSGPDALRQLPAESIEKVEVITSPSARYEASGTAGILNIILKKQELEGFNGSFIANGGFPKTYGGSASLNWRTKKLNLFTTTSVRDSRSNSNGLADTNFTIPSDTIFFSKEKTENERDNKNMFLNLGAEYYFDDNTSLVLSGFIRKSENKSDNFARTENFFENRSLFNTILRNQLQTGENDSRQFTANFDKKFNDKGHELIIEFQAENSNELEEGQVANSTVRNQRSTSDENQKRTLFQVDYILPINENTQFELGYRGNFSRQETDYQVEDLIDNAYVNNTSFSNYLIFEQNVNAAYTQFGQKVNAFSYLAGLRVEKTNITIDQQTTQEISEKNYTDWFPTLNLSYEFNEKENITLGYSRRIRRPRSYLINPFRSISSLTFFFQGNVDIDPSYTNSIDFGYLKRWEKFTFNGSIYFQKSTQNFSRITEATDEYVNLESGEYFNDPSLTNSPTVQVLQSTFINLAENRRTGTEFTLTYSPKRDVRISGNFNVFNSETIGEYNGDSLDASIVSWFARINASFPLPFGITTQIRGFYRGPRENAITKTEGRFTLTGALNKNILKKKATISFRASDILNSSRSISRTTRASFTSYNEYQWRNPTYILTFTYRLNERKMDRKRRRSSNVSGGDGGDYDF
;
A
#
# COMPACT_ATOMS: atom_id res chain seq x y z
N MET A 1 -10.61 15.47 -50.08
CA MET A 1 -9.56 15.94 -49.14
C MET A 1 -8.55 16.98 -49.71
N LYS A 2 -8.63 17.42 -50.95
CA LYS A 2 -7.73 18.46 -51.51
C LYS A 2 -8.32 19.88 -51.56
N LYS A 3 -9.61 20.08 -51.29
CA LYS A 3 -10.27 21.40 -51.30
C LYS A 3 -10.40 22.08 -49.92
N THR A 4 -10.16 21.36 -48.84
CA THR A 4 -10.27 21.90 -47.47
C THR A 4 -8.94 22.46 -46.97
N ILE A 5 -7.83 22.01 -47.52
CA ILE A 5 -6.47 22.52 -47.21
C ILE A 5 -6.19 23.89 -47.84
N LEU A 6 -6.80 24.16 -48.97
CA LEU A 6 -6.62 25.46 -49.69
C LEU A 6 -7.40 26.62 -49.04
N PHE A 7 -8.44 26.32 -48.28
CA PHE A 7 -9.25 27.33 -47.56
C PHE A 7 -8.60 27.77 -46.24
N CYS A 8 -7.85 26.87 -45.59
CA CYS A 8 -7.08 27.23 -44.38
C CYS A 8 -5.77 27.99 -44.68
N LEU A 9 -5.21 27.84 -45.87
CA LEU A 9 -4.00 28.57 -46.27
C LEU A 9 -4.31 30.01 -46.76
N ALA A 10 -5.53 30.28 -47.21
CA ALA A 10 -5.97 31.61 -47.64
C ALA A 10 -6.35 32.55 -46.50
N LEU A 11 -6.62 31.99 -45.27
CA LEU A 11 -6.93 32.78 -44.07
C LEU A 11 -5.69 33.22 -43.27
N LEU A 12 -4.51 32.74 -43.62
CA LEU A 12 -3.23 33.09 -42.97
C LEU A 12 -2.45 34.20 -43.68
N LEU A 13 -2.91 34.69 -44.82
CA LEU A 13 -2.23 35.71 -45.63
C LEU A 13 -2.90 37.11 -45.63
N GLY A 14 -3.88 37.33 -44.76
CA GLY A 14 -4.74 38.53 -44.78
C GLY A 14 -4.50 39.56 -43.67
N TYR A 15 -3.44 39.52 -42.87
CA TYR A 15 -3.17 40.56 -41.86
C TYR A 15 -1.72 41.05 -41.83
N THR A 16 -1.32 41.76 -42.87
CA THR A 16 -0.22 42.71 -42.78
C THR A 16 -0.74 44.09 -43.14
N VAL A 17 -1.45 44.71 -42.18
CA VAL A 17 -1.69 46.15 -42.22
C VAL A 17 -0.60 46.80 -41.39
N SER A 18 0.32 47.47 -42.08
CA SER A 18 1.33 48.35 -41.48
C SER A 18 0.65 49.55 -40.85
N ALA A 19 0.49 49.59 -39.55
CA ALA A 19 0.19 50.82 -38.84
C ALA A 19 1.49 51.62 -38.64
N GLN A 20 1.67 52.70 -39.38
CA GLN A 20 2.70 53.69 -39.16
C GLN A 20 2.50 54.30 -37.76
N ARG A 21 3.51 54.18 -36.90
CA ARG A 21 3.62 54.95 -35.66
C ARG A 21 3.87 56.39 -35.96
N PRO A 22 3.15 57.35 -35.38
CA PRO A 22 3.58 58.74 -35.36
C PRO A 22 4.84 58.85 -34.52
N THR A 23 5.93 59.29 -35.08
CA THR A 23 7.14 59.73 -34.37
C THR A 23 6.93 61.13 -33.84
N ASN A 24 7.39 61.35 -32.63
CA ASN A 24 7.50 62.57 -31.85
C ASN A 24 6.31 62.97 -30.96
N GLY A 25 6.24 62.31 -29.76
CA GLY A 25 5.86 62.99 -28.55
C GLY A 25 7.04 62.85 -27.58
N GLU A 26 7.64 63.91 -27.16
CA GLU A 26 8.58 63.91 -26.04
C GLU A 26 7.93 63.18 -24.85
N ARG A 27 8.62 62.19 -24.31
CA ARG A 27 8.17 61.51 -23.07
C ARG A 27 8.07 62.58 -21.99
N PRO A 28 6.95 62.73 -21.30
CA PRO A 28 6.82 63.69 -20.22
C PRO A 28 7.93 63.43 -19.19
N ALA A 29 8.56 64.47 -18.74
CA ALA A 29 9.59 64.39 -17.70
C ALA A 29 9.01 63.72 -16.46
N LYS A 30 9.79 62.86 -15.83
CA LYS A 30 9.43 62.23 -14.56
C LYS A 30 9.37 63.28 -13.47
N ILE A 31 8.49 63.04 -12.55
CA ILE A 31 8.20 63.90 -11.40
C ILE A 31 8.54 63.14 -10.11
N ASN A 32 9.05 63.81 -9.13
CA ASN A 32 9.42 63.24 -7.85
C ASN A 32 8.16 63.08 -6.96
N LEU A 33 7.98 61.86 -6.44
CA LEU A 33 7.03 61.54 -5.40
C LEU A 33 7.78 61.19 -4.11
N SER A 34 7.42 61.88 -3.01
CA SER A 34 8.03 61.65 -1.69
C SER A 34 7.01 61.47 -0.61
N GLY A 35 7.41 61.00 0.55
CA GLY A 35 6.61 60.86 1.76
C GLY A 35 7.35 60.15 2.87
N LYS A 36 6.71 59.92 3.99
CA LYS A 36 7.20 59.21 5.15
C LYS A 36 6.20 58.21 5.69
N VAL A 37 6.65 57.01 6.08
CA VAL A 37 5.79 55.97 6.65
C VAL A 37 6.19 55.73 8.11
N LEU A 38 5.21 55.80 9.01
CA LEU A 38 5.37 55.59 10.46
C LEU A 38 4.40 54.51 10.96
N ASP A 39 4.80 53.83 12.03
CA ASP A 39 3.85 53.05 12.84
C ASP A 39 2.92 53.99 13.61
N ARG A 40 1.61 53.79 13.50
CA ARG A 40 0.60 54.65 14.15
C ARG A 40 0.63 54.61 15.68
N GLU A 41 1.00 53.47 16.27
CA GLU A 41 1.01 53.28 17.73
C GLU A 41 2.33 53.74 18.38
N THR A 42 3.44 53.40 17.74
CA THR A 42 4.78 53.73 18.31
C THR A 42 5.39 54.98 17.75
N GLN A 43 4.85 55.53 16.64
CA GLN A 43 5.39 56.67 15.89
C GLN A 43 6.85 56.45 15.42
N GLU A 44 7.30 55.22 15.41
CA GLU A 44 8.62 54.83 14.88
C GLU A 44 8.58 54.73 13.34
N PRO A 45 9.68 55.12 12.66
CA PRO A 45 9.77 54.99 11.21
C PRO A 45 9.79 53.52 10.78
N LEU A 46 9.01 53.23 9.73
CA LEU A 46 8.96 51.87 9.15
C LEU A 46 9.95 51.76 7.99
N GLU A 47 11.15 51.20 8.28
CA GLU A 47 12.15 50.90 7.24
C GLU A 47 11.72 49.73 6.35
N TYR A 48 11.99 49.85 5.04
CA TYR A 48 11.60 48.84 4.01
C TYR A 48 10.09 48.67 3.81
N ALA A 49 9.26 49.63 4.17
CA ALA A 49 7.87 49.64 3.75
C ALA A 49 7.81 49.79 2.22
N THR A 50 6.98 49.00 1.57
CA THR A 50 6.84 49.01 0.12
C THR A 50 5.80 50.04 -0.30
N VAL A 51 6.17 50.95 -1.20
CA VAL A 51 5.30 51.94 -1.81
C VAL A 51 5.11 51.59 -3.28
N THR A 52 3.92 51.16 -3.68
CA THR A 52 3.57 50.70 -5.03
C THR A 52 2.56 51.67 -5.64
N LEU A 53 2.83 52.10 -6.87
CA LEU A 53 1.93 52.94 -7.68
C LEU A 53 1.40 52.10 -8.84
N GLN A 54 0.08 52.04 -8.92
CA GLN A 54 -0.66 51.42 -9.99
C GLN A 54 -1.32 52.49 -10.86
N ASN A 55 -0.99 52.58 -12.13
CA ASN A 55 -1.56 53.56 -13.05
C ASN A 55 -3.00 53.17 -13.42
N ASP A 56 -3.98 54.07 -13.23
CA ASP A 56 -5.40 53.80 -13.45
C ASP A 56 -5.73 53.44 -14.92
N ARG A 57 -4.95 53.93 -15.88
CA ARG A 57 -5.12 53.62 -17.31
C ARG A 57 -4.36 52.38 -17.77
N ARG A 58 -3.36 51.93 -16.97
CA ARG A 58 -2.53 50.72 -17.28
C ARG A 58 -2.26 49.94 -16.00
N PRO A 59 -3.22 49.20 -15.48
CA PRO A 59 -3.13 48.55 -14.18
C PRO A 59 -2.04 47.47 -14.06
N ASN A 60 -1.55 46.98 -15.18
CA ASN A 60 -0.46 46.00 -15.22
C ASN A 60 0.93 46.63 -15.15
N MET A 61 1.04 47.97 -15.15
CA MET A 61 2.31 48.68 -15.08
C MET A 61 2.48 49.23 -13.65
N LEU A 62 3.22 48.49 -12.83
CA LEU A 62 3.51 48.83 -11.44
C LEU A 62 4.84 49.61 -11.39
N GLN A 63 4.88 50.66 -10.62
CA GLN A 63 6.10 51.42 -10.27
C GLN A 63 6.14 51.55 -8.75
N GLY A 64 7.32 51.74 -8.15
CA GLY A 64 7.40 51.90 -6.72
C GLY A 64 8.82 51.86 -6.17
N GLY A 65 8.92 51.93 -4.86
CA GLY A 65 10.15 51.90 -4.09
C GLY A 65 9.90 51.41 -2.69
N ILE A 66 10.95 51.47 -1.85
CA ILE A 66 10.90 51.10 -0.44
C ILE A 66 11.33 52.32 0.41
N THR A 67 10.90 52.39 1.65
CA THR A 67 11.30 53.40 2.62
C THR A 67 12.73 53.13 3.13
N THR A 68 13.44 54.20 3.47
CA THR A 68 14.76 54.23 4.11
C THR A 68 14.68 54.04 5.64
N ALA A 69 15.80 53.98 6.35
CA ALA A 69 15.85 53.75 7.79
C ALA A 69 15.08 54.78 8.63
N ASP A 70 14.90 55.99 8.12
CA ASP A 70 14.11 57.07 8.74
C ASP A 70 12.64 57.06 8.28
N GLY A 71 12.22 56.02 7.55
CA GLY A 71 10.87 55.81 7.08
C GLY A 71 10.52 56.66 5.84
N THR A 72 11.43 57.43 5.27
CA THR A 72 11.19 58.28 4.09
C THR A 72 11.28 57.49 2.80
N PHE A 73 10.55 57.91 1.76
CA PHE A 73 10.70 57.40 0.38
C PHE A 73 10.75 58.61 -0.59
N SER A 74 11.50 58.45 -1.66
CA SER A 74 11.53 59.39 -2.78
C SER A 74 11.94 58.68 -4.04
N PHE A 75 11.08 58.71 -5.09
CA PHE A 75 11.37 58.14 -6.38
C PHE A 75 10.61 58.87 -7.50
N GLU A 76 11.15 58.75 -8.71
CA GLU A 76 10.62 59.43 -9.93
C GLU A 76 9.53 58.64 -10.59
N VAL A 77 8.37 59.28 -10.91
CA VAL A 77 7.22 58.69 -11.60
C VAL A 77 6.80 59.53 -12.77
N PHE A 78 6.15 58.92 -13.76
CA PHE A 78 5.58 59.70 -14.89
C PHE A 78 4.30 60.42 -14.43
N PRO A 79 4.02 61.63 -14.99
CA PRO A 79 2.77 62.37 -14.71
C PRO A 79 1.55 61.48 -15.00
N GLY A 80 0.60 61.37 -14.07
CA GLY A 80 -0.60 60.56 -14.28
C GLY A 80 -1.43 60.45 -12.98
N ARG A 81 -2.54 59.73 -13.11
CA ARG A 81 -3.39 59.34 -11.98
C ARG A 81 -3.05 57.94 -11.54
N TYR A 82 -2.84 57.78 -10.27
CA TYR A 82 -2.38 56.53 -9.64
C TYR A 82 -3.19 56.12 -8.41
N THR A 83 -3.27 54.82 -8.19
CA THR A 83 -3.59 54.27 -6.89
C THR A 83 -2.27 53.98 -6.20
N VAL A 84 -2.02 54.61 -5.03
CA VAL A 84 -0.81 54.46 -4.22
C VAL A 84 -1.14 53.43 -3.13
N ILE A 85 -0.37 52.38 -3.07
CA ILE A 85 -0.50 51.27 -2.13
C ILE A 85 0.77 51.22 -1.26
N ILE A 86 0.61 51.45 0.05
CA ILE A 86 1.72 51.40 1.01
C ILE A 86 1.50 50.20 1.91
N GLU A 87 2.50 49.30 1.91
CA GLU A 87 2.43 48.01 2.59
C GLU A 87 3.65 47.79 3.48
N TYR A 88 3.44 47.27 4.70
CA TYR A 88 4.50 46.80 5.58
C TYR A 88 4.08 45.48 6.23
N ILE A 89 5.05 44.60 6.50
CA ILE A 89 4.77 43.28 7.06
C ILE A 89 4.07 43.42 8.42
N SER A 90 2.91 42.76 8.57
CA SER A 90 2.06 42.76 9.76
C SER A 90 1.26 44.05 10.00
N PHE A 91 1.21 44.98 9.04
CA PHE A 91 0.41 46.19 9.09
C PHE A 91 -0.74 46.16 8.07
N GLU A 92 -1.78 46.89 8.36
CA GLU A 92 -2.86 47.10 7.39
C GLU A 92 -2.37 47.93 6.21
N LYS A 93 -2.75 47.53 5.00
CA LYS A 93 -2.40 48.26 3.78
C LYS A 93 -3.09 49.62 3.76
N ASN A 94 -2.33 50.67 3.50
CA ASN A 94 -2.90 51.97 3.20
C ASN A 94 -3.04 52.09 1.66
N ILE A 95 -4.28 52.31 1.20
CA ILE A 95 -4.58 52.44 -0.22
C ILE A 95 -5.17 53.83 -0.45
N GLN A 96 -4.47 54.64 -1.25
CA GLN A 96 -4.91 55.95 -1.67
C GLN A 96 -5.27 55.90 -3.15
N GLU A 97 -6.55 55.94 -3.45
CA GLU A 97 -7.06 55.91 -4.80
C GLU A 97 -7.11 57.29 -5.45
N ASN A 98 -6.98 57.35 -6.78
CA ASN A 98 -7.11 58.56 -7.58
C ASN A 98 -6.11 59.68 -7.27
N VAL A 99 -4.89 59.38 -6.84
CA VAL A 99 -3.84 60.39 -6.59
C VAL A 99 -3.35 60.96 -7.94
N ASP A 100 -3.53 62.25 -8.15
CA ASP A 100 -3.15 62.94 -9.37
C ASP A 100 -1.74 63.53 -9.26
N ILE A 101 -0.74 62.93 -9.85
CA ILE A 101 0.66 63.28 -9.76
C ILE A 101 1.06 63.97 -11.07
N ARG A 102 0.98 65.31 -11.13
CA ARG A 102 1.38 66.11 -12.29
C ARG A 102 2.54 67.06 -12.05
N GLU A 103 2.88 67.26 -10.78
CA GLU A 103 4.03 68.03 -10.27
C GLU A 103 4.66 67.31 -9.09
N ALA A 104 5.83 67.78 -8.65
CA ALA A 104 6.49 67.19 -7.49
C ALA A 104 5.51 67.10 -6.29
N THR A 105 5.21 65.85 -5.88
CA THR A 105 4.12 65.57 -4.90
C THR A 105 4.76 64.95 -3.63
N ASP A 106 4.43 65.52 -2.50
CA ASP A 106 4.71 64.93 -1.18
C ASP A 106 3.38 64.35 -0.62
N LEU A 107 3.37 63.07 -0.35
CA LEU A 107 2.22 62.38 0.30
C LEU A 107 2.15 62.64 1.81
N GLY A 108 3.15 63.35 2.36
CA GLY A 108 3.27 63.65 3.79
C GLY A 108 3.58 62.37 4.61
N THR A 109 3.14 62.37 5.83
CA THR A 109 3.32 61.20 6.72
C THR A 109 2.13 60.30 6.62
N VAL A 110 2.40 59.05 6.28
CA VAL A 110 1.40 57.94 6.20
C VAL A 110 1.62 57.01 7.37
N GLU A 111 0.59 56.92 8.22
CA GLU A 111 0.64 56.04 9.40
C GLU A 111 -0.01 54.68 9.05
N LEU A 112 0.70 53.57 9.34
CA LEU A 112 0.19 52.24 9.23
C LEU A 112 -0.18 51.69 10.62
N SER A 113 -1.32 51.06 10.75
CA SER A 113 -1.80 50.34 11.94
C SER A 113 -1.41 48.85 11.85
N ILE A 114 -1.12 48.22 12.98
CA ILE A 114 -0.88 46.77 13.01
C ILE A 114 -2.19 46.06 12.60
N SER A 115 -2.10 45.19 11.62
CA SER A 115 -3.27 44.43 11.13
C SER A 115 -3.71 43.42 12.18
N THR A 116 -4.91 43.68 12.76
CA THR A 116 -5.61 42.73 13.64
C THR A 116 -6.43 41.70 12.86
N ASN A 117 -6.61 41.89 11.57
CA ASN A 117 -7.19 40.89 10.69
C ASN A 117 -6.09 39.88 10.32
N SER A 118 -6.25 38.63 10.77
CA SER A 118 -5.48 37.54 10.22
C SER A 118 -5.69 37.54 8.71
N LEU A 119 -4.65 37.87 7.95
CA LEU A 119 -4.58 37.65 6.52
C LEU A 119 -5.12 36.25 6.27
N ASP A 120 -6.05 36.10 5.33
CA ASP A 120 -6.32 34.82 4.72
C ASP A 120 -4.98 34.30 4.19
N GLU A 121 -4.35 33.51 5.04
CA GLU A 121 -3.06 32.89 4.79
C GLU A 121 -3.25 32.01 3.56
N VAL A 122 -2.66 32.43 2.45
CA VAL A 122 -2.44 31.51 1.33
C VAL A 122 -1.57 30.42 1.87
N GLU A 123 -2.22 29.36 2.34
CA GLU A 123 -1.60 28.14 2.80
C GLU A 123 -0.86 27.53 1.61
N LEU A 124 0.41 27.88 1.42
CA LEU A 124 1.36 27.07 0.67
C LEU A 124 1.58 25.80 1.52
N VAL A 125 0.56 24.95 1.61
CA VAL A 125 0.76 23.57 1.89
C VAL A 125 1.58 23.06 0.71
N GLY A 126 2.87 22.86 0.92
CA GLY A 126 3.68 22.07 0.00
C GLY A 126 2.95 20.75 -0.11
N GLU A 127 2.23 20.53 -1.22
CA GLU A 127 1.51 19.29 -1.43
C GLU A 127 2.57 18.21 -1.50
N ARG A 128 2.66 17.39 -0.44
CA ARG A 128 3.38 16.13 -0.55
C ARG A 128 2.77 15.40 -1.73
N THR A 129 3.59 15.09 -2.71
CA THR A 129 3.18 14.31 -3.88
C THR A 129 2.57 12.99 -3.39
N GLU A 130 1.54 12.49 -4.05
CA GLU A 130 0.93 11.19 -3.72
C GLU A 130 1.97 10.06 -3.78
N VAL A 131 2.96 10.20 -4.67
CA VAL A 131 4.08 9.30 -4.83
C VAL A 131 5.39 10.08 -4.69
N GLU A 132 6.18 9.75 -3.68
CA GLU A 132 7.54 10.24 -3.47
C GLU A 132 8.51 9.10 -3.78
N ILE A 133 9.56 9.36 -4.56
CA ILE A 133 10.55 8.35 -4.92
C ILE A 133 11.84 8.68 -4.18
N ARG A 134 12.33 7.72 -3.41
CA ARG A 134 13.61 7.75 -2.69
C ARG A 134 14.57 6.73 -3.31
N LEU A 135 15.81 6.68 -2.86
CA LEU A 135 16.86 5.85 -3.44
C LEU A 135 16.49 4.35 -3.46
N ASP A 136 15.88 3.84 -2.41
CA ASP A 136 15.52 2.43 -2.22
C ASP A 136 14.00 2.15 -2.26
N LYS A 137 13.15 3.19 -2.25
CA LYS A 137 11.69 3.04 -2.07
C LYS A 137 10.84 4.07 -2.80
N ARG A 138 9.60 3.68 -3.07
CA ARG A 138 8.52 4.57 -3.54
C ARG A 138 7.52 4.74 -2.42
N VAL A 139 7.20 5.98 -2.06
CA VAL A 139 6.32 6.31 -0.95
C VAL A 139 4.96 6.77 -1.48
N TYR A 140 3.89 6.13 -1.07
CA TYR A 140 2.50 6.45 -1.41
C TYR A 140 1.77 7.04 -0.23
N ASN A 141 1.37 8.31 -0.32
CA ASN A 141 0.65 9.03 0.73
C ASN A 141 -0.85 8.71 0.68
N VAL A 142 -1.32 7.83 1.57
CA VAL A 142 -2.69 7.29 1.60
C VAL A 142 -3.73 8.33 1.98
N GLY A 143 -3.38 9.29 2.84
CA GLY A 143 -4.33 10.29 3.36
C GLY A 143 -5.00 11.18 2.32
N LYS A 144 -4.48 11.24 1.09
CA LYS A 144 -5.03 11.99 -0.03
C LYS A 144 -5.94 11.16 -0.94
N ASP A 145 -5.85 9.83 -0.87
CA ASP A 145 -6.70 8.93 -1.67
C ASP A 145 -8.10 8.81 -1.03
N ILE A 146 -9.08 9.45 -1.65
CA ILE A 146 -10.46 9.38 -1.18
C ILE A 146 -11.17 8.08 -1.55
N THR A 147 -10.62 7.29 -2.46
CA THR A 147 -11.21 6.00 -2.88
C THR A 147 -11.03 4.89 -1.86
N VAL A 148 -10.16 5.10 -0.86
CA VAL A 148 -9.93 4.12 0.23
C VAL A 148 -10.66 4.46 1.51
N ARG A 149 -11.32 5.62 1.60
CA ARG A 149 -12.03 6.05 2.82
C ARG A 149 -13.17 5.11 3.17
N GLY A 150 -13.25 4.75 4.45
CA GLY A 150 -14.19 3.73 4.94
C GLY A 150 -13.83 2.30 4.51
N GLY A 151 -12.70 2.12 3.84
CA GLY A 151 -12.17 0.83 3.42
C GLY A 151 -11.19 0.21 4.41
N SER A 152 -10.50 -0.81 3.95
CA SER A 152 -9.46 -1.54 4.67
C SER A 152 -8.07 -1.25 4.09
N VAL A 153 -7.03 -1.73 4.77
CA VAL A 153 -5.66 -1.72 4.24
C VAL A 153 -5.57 -2.48 2.92
N SER A 154 -6.32 -3.56 2.74
CA SER A 154 -6.39 -4.30 1.46
C SER A 154 -6.89 -3.40 0.32
N ASP A 155 -7.88 -2.53 0.58
CA ASP A 155 -8.35 -1.55 -0.42
C ASP A 155 -7.28 -0.49 -0.73
N VAL A 156 -6.44 -0.15 0.26
CA VAL A 156 -5.27 0.73 0.06
C VAL A 156 -4.24 0.04 -0.83
N MET A 157 -3.89 -1.22 -0.54
CA MET A 157 -2.90 -1.99 -1.31
C MET A 157 -3.32 -2.10 -2.78
N ASP A 158 -4.61 -2.35 -3.05
CA ASP A 158 -5.13 -2.40 -4.41
C ASP A 158 -5.04 -1.05 -5.16
N ASN A 159 -4.79 0.06 -4.44
CA ASN A 159 -4.61 1.39 -5.02
C ASN A 159 -3.15 1.72 -5.37
N ILE A 160 -2.19 0.93 -4.84
CA ILE A 160 -0.77 1.22 -5.00
C ILE A 160 -0.30 0.73 -6.37
N PRO A 161 0.38 1.57 -7.18
CA PRO A 161 1.06 1.12 -8.40
C PRO A 161 2.02 -0.03 -8.10
N SER A 162 2.20 -0.94 -9.04
CA SER A 162 2.99 -2.17 -8.92
C SER A 162 2.38 -3.26 -8.05
N VAL A 163 1.41 -2.93 -7.21
CA VAL A 163 0.73 -3.88 -6.31
C VAL A 163 -0.59 -4.31 -6.94
N SER A 164 -0.92 -5.57 -6.84
CA SER A 164 -2.25 -6.11 -7.18
C SER A 164 -2.75 -6.98 -6.05
N VAL A 165 -4.05 -6.88 -5.78
CA VAL A 165 -4.75 -7.75 -4.82
C VAL A 165 -5.63 -8.69 -5.62
N ASP A 166 -5.44 -9.98 -5.44
CA ASP A 166 -6.23 -11.00 -6.15
C ASP A 166 -7.60 -11.22 -5.49
N VAL A 167 -8.42 -12.06 -6.10
CA VAL A 167 -9.79 -12.32 -5.64
C VAL A 167 -9.85 -12.99 -4.27
N ASP A 168 -8.84 -13.77 -3.91
CA ASP A 168 -8.65 -14.38 -2.59
C ASP A 168 -8.02 -13.42 -1.56
N GLY A 169 -7.58 -12.21 -1.99
CA GLY A 169 -6.91 -11.21 -1.17
C GLY A 169 -5.39 -11.33 -1.18
N THR A 170 -4.83 -12.28 -1.90
CA THR A 170 -3.39 -12.39 -2.06
C THR A 170 -2.80 -11.14 -2.67
N ILE A 171 -1.81 -10.56 -1.99
CA ILE A 171 -1.11 -9.36 -2.46
C ILE A 171 0.12 -9.78 -3.26
N SER A 172 0.25 -9.26 -4.46
CA SER A 172 1.42 -9.45 -5.29
C SER A 172 2.06 -8.11 -5.69
N LEU A 173 3.38 -8.10 -5.74
CA LEU A 173 4.17 -6.97 -6.23
C LEU A 173 4.78 -7.36 -7.59
N ARG A 174 4.42 -6.62 -8.65
CA ARG A 174 4.83 -6.94 -10.02
C ARG A 174 4.51 -8.39 -10.41
N GLY A 175 3.35 -8.90 -9.94
CA GLY A 175 2.88 -10.26 -10.20
C GLY A 175 3.59 -11.37 -9.39
N ASN A 176 4.46 -11.03 -8.44
CA ASN A 176 5.04 -11.98 -7.50
C ASN A 176 4.31 -11.87 -6.15
N ASP A 177 3.78 -12.99 -5.64
CA ASP A 177 3.00 -13.07 -4.40
C ASP A 177 3.85 -13.19 -3.13
N ASN A 178 5.14 -13.47 -3.26
CA ASN A 178 6.05 -13.55 -2.11
C ASN A 178 6.52 -12.16 -1.66
N VAL A 179 5.56 -11.32 -1.31
CA VAL A 179 5.77 -9.96 -0.79
C VAL A 179 5.91 -9.99 0.72
N ARG A 180 6.92 -9.31 1.26
CA ARG A 180 7.03 -9.10 2.70
C ARG A 180 6.25 -7.84 3.10
N ILE A 181 5.28 -8.00 3.99
CA ILE A 181 4.50 -6.87 4.50
C ILE A 181 5.01 -6.52 5.89
N LEU A 182 5.32 -5.24 6.09
CA LEU A 182 5.78 -4.68 7.36
C LEU A 182 4.82 -3.60 7.84
N ILE A 183 4.77 -3.39 9.14
CA ILE A 183 4.10 -2.24 9.77
C ILE A 183 5.15 -1.45 10.52
N ASN A 184 5.30 -0.16 10.16
CA ASN A 184 6.35 0.71 10.69
C ASN A 184 7.77 0.11 10.57
N GLY A 185 8.05 -0.56 9.45
CA GLY A 185 9.35 -1.20 9.18
C GLY A 185 9.51 -2.61 9.73
N LYS A 186 8.50 -3.19 10.40
CA LYS A 186 8.62 -4.41 11.20
C LYS A 186 7.55 -5.45 10.87
N PRO A 187 7.86 -6.75 10.97
CA PRO A 187 6.83 -7.78 10.96
C PRO A 187 5.87 -7.58 12.12
N SER A 188 4.61 -7.76 11.88
CA SER A 188 3.57 -7.64 12.91
C SER A 188 2.57 -8.78 12.78
N GLY A 189 2.07 -9.29 13.90
CA GLY A 189 0.98 -10.25 13.94
C GLY A 189 -0.33 -9.74 13.38
N LEU A 190 -0.42 -8.41 13.20
CA LEU A 190 -1.51 -7.84 12.37
C LEU A 190 -1.54 -8.41 10.95
N VAL A 191 -0.42 -8.98 10.48
CA VAL A 191 -0.26 -9.57 9.14
C VAL A 191 0.13 -11.06 9.22
N GLY A 192 0.44 -11.57 10.43
CA GLY A 192 1.15 -12.84 10.64
C GLY A 192 0.36 -14.10 10.29
N LEU A 193 -0.66 -14.43 11.05
CA LEU A 193 -1.37 -15.72 10.93
C LEU A 193 -2.41 -15.72 9.82
N SER A 194 -3.24 -14.70 9.74
CA SER A 194 -4.36 -14.62 8.78
C SER A 194 -4.00 -13.95 7.44
N GLY A 195 -2.71 -13.65 7.16
CA GLY A 195 -2.23 -13.15 5.87
C GLY A 195 -3.12 -12.05 5.24
N PRO A 196 -3.76 -12.33 4.08
CA PRO A 196 -4.62 -11.36 3.37
C PRO A 196 -5.82 -10.87 4.19
N ASP A 197 -6.38 -11.69 5.04
CA ASP A 197 -7.57 -11.33 5.83
C ASP A 197 -7.26 -10.32 6.94
N ALA A 198 -6.05 -10.34 7.49
CA ALA A 198 -5.61 -9.34 8.46
C ALA A 198 -5.61 -7.91 7.88
N LEU A 199 -5.19 -7.76 6.63
CA LEU A 199 -5.16 -6.46 5.95
C LEU A 199 -6.56 -5.96 5.59
N ARG A 200 -7.52 -6.86 5.42
CA ARG A 200 -8.94 -6.51 5.22
C ARG A 200 -9.58 -5.97 6.50
N GLN A 201 -9.00 -6.29 7.65
CA GLN A 201 -9.55 -5.93 8.95
C GLN A 201 -9.04 -4.58 9.46
N LEU A 202 -7.85 -4.14 9.06
CA LEU A 202 -7.29 -2.85 9.44
C LEU A 202 -7.97 -1.71 8.67
N PRO A 203 -8.39 -0.62 9.34
CA PRO A 203 -9.00 0.53 8.66
C PRO A 203 -7.96 1.31 7.85
N ALA A 204 -8.32 1.71 6.63
CA ALA A 204 -7.47 2.51 5.76
C ALA A 204 -7.05 3.86 6.39
N GLU A 205 -7.90 4.41 7.24
CA GLU A 205 -7.67 5.68 7.92
C GLU A 205 -6.53 5.66 8.92
N SER A 206 -6.13 4.49 9.43
CA SER A 206 -4.98 4.33 10.32
C SER A 206 -3.64 4.51 9.60
N ILE A 207 -3.62 4.47 8.26
CA ILE A 207 -2.40 4.55 7.47
C ILE A 207 -2.06 6.00 7.15
N GLU A 208 -0.79 6.37 7.28
CA GLU A 208 -0.23 7.62 6.77
C GLU A 208 0.25 7.45 5.33
N LYS A 209 1.09 6.44 5.09
CA LYS A 209 1.72 6.15 3.81
C LYS A 209 2.06 4.67 3.69
N VAL A 210 2.28 4.21 2.47
CA VAL A 210 2.83 2.90 2.16
C VAL A 210 4.11 3.07 1.36
N GLU A 211 5.16 2.39 1.78
CA GLU A 211 6.44 2.36 1.10
C GLU A 211 6.55 1.07 0.30
N VAL A 212 6.79 1.18 -0.99
CA VAL A 212 7.04 0.06 -1.90
C VAL A 212 8.54 0.00 -2.17
N ILE A 213 9.17 -1.07 -1.70
CA ILE A 213 10.62 -1.25 -1.70
C ILE A 213 10.93 -2.46 -2.59
N THR A 214 11.31 -2.20 -3.84
CA THR A 214 11.57 -3.25 -4.83
C THR A 214 12.99 -3.82 -4.73
N SER A 215 13.94 -3.00 -4.25
CA SER A 215 15.34 -3.37 -4.03
C SER A 215 15.76 -2.97 -2.60
N PRO A 216 15.28 -3.71 -1.56
CA PRO A 216 15.52 -3.35 -0.17
C PRO A 216 17.01 -3.35 0.19
N SER A 217 17.43 -2.37 0.99
CA SER A 217 18.79 -2.29 1.55
C SER A 217 19.04 -3.39 2.61
N ALA A 218 20.29 -3.55 3.04
CA ALA A 218 20.70 -4.58 4.00
C ALA A 218 20.05 -4.43 5.40
N ARG A 219 19.56 -3.26 5.75
CA ARG A 219 18.82 -2.98 6.99
C ARG A 219 17.54 -3.79 7.11
N TYR A 220 16.86 -4.04 5.98
CA TYR A 220 15.64 -4.84 5.97
C TYR A 220 15.94 -6.34 6.05
N GLU A 221 15.01 -7.11 6.64
CA GLU A 221 15.16 -8.56 6.66
C GLU A 221 15.18 -9.13 5.24
N ALA A 222 15.91 -10.24 5.05
CA ALA A 222 16.09 -10.84 3.72
C ALA A 222 14.84 -11.54 3.18
N SER A 223 13.78 -11.74 3.97
CA SER A 223 12.53 -12.37 3.55
C SER A 223 11.72 -11.49 2.56
N GLY A 224 10.98 -12.13 1.64
CA GLY A 224 10.13 -11.45 0.64
C GLY A 224 10.86 -11.26 -0.69
N THR A 225 10.80 -12.25 -1.56
CA THR A 225 11.52 -12.25 -2.85
C THR A 225 10.96 -11.28 -3.87
N ALA A 226 9.71 -10.84 -3.72
CA ALA A 226 9.09 -9.80 -4.57
C ALA A 226 9.50 -8.38 -4.16
N GLY A 227 9.97 -8.20 -2.93
CA GLY A 227 10.22 -6.91 -2.29
C GLY A 227 9.42 -6.73 -1.00
N ILE A 228 9.34 -5.50 -0.52
CA ILE A 228 8.72 -5.15 0.76
C ILE A 228 7.61 -4.11 0.53
N LEU A 229 6.47 -4.31 1.19
CA LEU A 229 5.44 -3.29 1.38
C LEU A 229 5.43 -2.88 2.86
N ASN A 230 5.89 -1.66 3.14
CA ASN A 230 5.96 -1.14 4.50
C ASN A 230 4.80 -0.17 4.75
N ILE A 231 3.91 -0.52 5.64
CA ILE A 231 2.73 0.26 6.02
C ILE A 231 3.12 1.15 7.19
N ILE A 232 3.13 2.46 6.97
CA ILE A 232 3.41 3.43 8.02
C ILE A 232 2.09 3.92 8.60
N LEU A 233 1.91 3.70 9.89
CA LEU A 233 0.74 4.17 10.63
C LEU A 233 0.91 5.64 11.01
N LYS A 234 -0.20 6.37 11.09
CA LYS A 234 -0.20 7.80 11.42
C LYS A 234 0.37 8.08 12.80
N LYS A 235 1.32 9.00 12.85
CA LYS A 235 1.79 9.66 14.07
C LYS A 235 1.28 11.11 14.05
N GLN A 236 0.81 11.61 15.18
CA GLN A 236 0.37 13.01 15.30
C GLN A 236 1.42 13.82 16.07
N GLU A 237 1.92 14.88 15.46
CA GLU A 237 3.02 15.69 16.00
C GLU A 237 2.59 16.99 16.68
N LEU A 238 1.30 17.34 16.66
CA LEU A 238 0.78 18.59 17.19
C LEU A 238 0.74 18.61 18.72
N GLU A 239 1.26 19.67 19.36
CA GLU A 239 1.11 19.90 20.81
C GLU A 239 -0.36 20.12 21.20
N GLY A 240 -0.75 19.65 22.40
CA GLY A 240 -2.10 19.71 22.91
C GLY A 240 -2.94 18.50 22.53
N PHE A 241 -4.25 18.61 22.68
CA PHE A 241 -5.20 17.54 22.38
C PHE A 241 -5.73 17.69 20.94
N ASN A 242 -5.55 16.66 20.13
CA ASN A 242 -6.04 16.60 18.75
C ASN A 242 -6.50 15.19 18.39
N GLY A 243 -7.22 15.06 17.29
CA GLY A 243 -7.65 13.76 16.83
C GLY A 243 -8.74 13.78 15.76
N SER A 244 -9.26 12.59 15.46
CA SER A 244 -10.37 12.43 14.51
C SER A 244 -11.31 11.31 14.93
N PHE A 245 -12.59 11.48 14.60
CA PHE A 245 -13.62 10.47 14.69
C PHE A 245 -14.16 10.18 13.31
N ILE A 246 -14.35 8.90 13.01
CA ILE A 246 -14.86 8.43 11.73
C ILE A 246 -16.02 7.49 11.99
N ALA A 247 -17.12 7.66 11.27
CA ALA A 247 -18.23 6.73 11.22
C ALA A 247 -18.51 6.39 9.76
N ASN A 248 -18.75 5.12 9.47
CA ASN A 248 -19.09 4.65 8.13
C ASN A 248 -20.24 3.66 8.16
N GLY A 249 -21.06 3.73 7.09
CA GLY A 249 -22.16 2.82 6.85
C GLY A 249 -22.28 2.53 5.37
N GLY A 250 -22.69 1.30 5.01
CA GLY A 250 -22.71 0.92 3.60
C GLY A 250 -23.48 -0.35 3.28
N PHE A 251 -23.53 -0.64 1.98
CA PHE A 251 -24.14 -1.83 1.41
C PHE A 251 -23.12 -2.56 0.50
N PRO A 252 -23.02 -3.91 0.54
CA PRO A 252 -23.61 -4.81 1.52
C PRO A 252 -23.30 -4.38 2.95
N LYS A 253 -23.99 -4.93 3.96
CA LYS A 253 -23.85 -4.59 5.37
C LYS A 253 -22.42 -4.23 5.72
N THR A 254 -22.19 -2.96 6.05
CA THR A 254 -20.87 -2.47 6.47
C THR A 254 -21.13 -1.31 7.43
N TYR A 255 -20.84 -1.50 8.72
CA TYR A 255 -20.93 -0.47 9.74
C TYR A 255 -19.61 -0.41 10.46
N GLY A 256 -19.15 0.78 10.79
CA GLY A 256 -17.92 0.92 11.52
C GLY A 256 -17.74 2.29 12.11
N GLY A 257 -16.85 2.35 13.08
CA GLY A 257 -16.42 3.60 13.68
C GLY A 257 -14.96 3.50 14.09
N SER A 258 -14.23 4.61 14.01
CA SER A 258 -12.88 4.70 14.55
C SER A 258 -12.63 6.05 15.19
N ALA A 259 -11.74 6.05 16.19
CA ALA A 259 -11.24 7.25 16.84
C ALA A 259 -9.70 7.17 16.90
N SER A 260 -9.05 8.24 16.47
CA SER A 260 -7.62 8.47 16.67
C SER A 260 -7.47 9.72 17.52
N LEU A 261 -6.88 9.59 18.70
CA LEU A 261 -6.68 10.67 19.66
C LEU A 261 -5.21 10.79 20.02
N ASN A 262 -4.76 12.01 20.22
CA ASN A 262 -3.40 12.31 20.62
C ASN A 262 -3.40 13.49 21.61
N TRP A 263 -2.63 13.34 22.67
CA TRP A 263 -2.36 14.40 23.62
C TRP A 263 -0.85 14.54 23.84
N ARG A 264 -0.28 15.63 23.31
CA ARG A 264 1.14 15.89 23.35
C ARG A 264 1.47 17.10 24.20
N THR A 265 2.45 16.94 25.07
CA THR A 265 3.12 18.00 25.83
C THR A 265 4.58 18.06 25.37
N LYS A 266 5.37 18.93 25.98
CA LYS A 266 6.83 19.00 25.71
C LYS A 266 7.58 17.71 26.03
N LYS A 267 7.14 16.97 27.08
CA LYS A 267 7.84 15.76 27.56
C LYS A 267 7.09 14.46 27.35
N LEU A 268 5.80 14.52 27.07
CA LEU A 268 4.96 13.33 26.98
C LEU A 268 4.00 13.44 25.80
N ASN A 269 3.90 12.37 25.02
CA ASN A 269 2.93 12.21 23.96
C ASN A 269 2.14 10.92 24.20
N LEU A 270 0.85 11.03 24.51
CA LEU A 270 -0.06 9.89 24.62
C LEU A 270 -0.90 9.80 23.34
N PHE A 271 -0.99 8.63 22.78
CA PHE A 271 -1.77 8.39 21.56
C PHE A 271 -2.56 7.10 21.63
N THR A 272 -3.71 7.13 20.97
CA THR A 272 -4.57 5.95 20.82
C THR A 272 -5.25 5.95 19.46
N THR A 273 -5.44 4.75 18.91
CA THR A 273 -6.31 4.49 17.78
C THR A 273 -7.18 3.29 18.10
N THR A 274 -8.49 3.47 18.04
CA THR A 274 -9.45 2.39 18.20
C THR A 274 -10.39 2.33 17.00
N SER A 275 -10.79 1.13 16.63
CA SER A 275 -11.80 0.93 15.59
C SER A 275 -12.65 -0.30 15.88
N VAL A 276 -13.90 -0.22 15.46
CA VAL A 276 -14.83 -1.35 15.40
C VAL A 276 -15.43 -1.40 14.00
N ARG A 277 -15.60 -2.59 13.45
CA ARG A 277 -16.19 -2.81 12.14
C ARG A 277 -16.99 -4.11 12.12
N ASP A 278 -18.19 -4.05 11.55
CA ASP A 278 -19.04 -5.18 11.23
C ASP A 278 -19.37 -5.13 9.73
N SER A 279 -19.05 -6.19 8.98
CA SER A 279 -19.22 -6.18 7.53
C SER A 279 -19.59 -7.57 7.01
N ARG A 280 -20.43 -7.57 5.97
CA ARG A 280 -20.83 -8.75 5.23
C ARG A 280 -20.32 -8.68 3.79
N SER A 281 -19.87 -9.81 3.28
CA SER A 281 -19.52 -9.95 1.86
C SER A 281 -20.09 -11.27 1.32
N ASN A 282 -20.60 -11.22 0.10
CA ASN A 282 -21.13 -12.40 -0.59
C ASN A 282 -20.24 -12.71 -1.78
N SER A 283 -19.94 -13.97 -2.00
CA SER A 283 -19.22 -14.46 -3.17
C SER A 283 -19.98 -15.58 -3.86
N ASN A 284 -19.84 -15.67 -5.18
CA ASN A 284 -20.51 -16.66 -6.00
C ASN A 284 -19.51 -17.36 -6.92
N GLY A 285 -19.67 -18.66 -7.11
CA GLY A 285 -18.86 -19.47 -8.01
C GLY A 285 -19.71 -20.30 -8.95
N LEU A 286 -19.19 -20.57 -10.13
CA LEU A 286 -19.71 -21.52 -11.11
C LEU A 286 -18.53 -22.31 -11.66
N ALA A 287 -18.59 -23.63 -11.59
CA ALA A 287 -17.70 -24.53 -12.30
C ALA A 287 -18.53 -25.45 -13.21
N ASP A 288 -18.15 -25.55 -14.48
CA ASP A 288 -18.75 -26.43 -15.48
C ASP A 288 -17.62 -27.27 -16.06
N THR A 289 -17.65 -28.59 -15.79
CA THR A 289 -16.56 -29.52 -16.12
C THR A 289 -17.08 -30.62 -17.02
N ASN A 290 -16.39 -30.84 -18.15
CA ASN A 290 -16.60 -31.94 -19.08
C ASN A 290 -15.43 -32.91 -18.95
N PHE A 291 -15.68 -34.14 -18.58
CA PHE A 291 -14.68 -35.21 -18.46
C PHE A 291 -14.47 -35.88 -19.81
N THR A 292 -13.23 -35.94 -20.28
CA THR A 292 -12.81 -36.62 -21.52
C THR A 292 -12.54 -38.10 -21.24
N ILE A 293 -12.11 -38.42 -20.05
CA ILE A 293 -11.98 -39.76 -19.51
C ILE A 293 -13.00 -39.86 -18.37
N PRO A 294 -14.23 -40.28 -18.63
CA PRO A 294 -15.24 -40.35 -17.60
C PRO A 294 -14.89 -41.45 -16.57
N SER A 295 -15.16 -41.15 -15.30
CA SER A 295 -15.31 -42.23 -14.33
C SER A 295 -16.59 -42.99 -14.70
N ASP A 296 -16.55 -44.17 -15.19
CA ASP A 296 -17.61 -45.08 -15.68
C ASP A 296 -19.05 -44.53 -15.81
N THR A 297 -19.42 -43.45 -15.16
CA THR A 297 -20.78 -42.91 -15.03
C THR A 297 -20.92 -41.40 -15.22
N ILE A 298 -19.93 -40.58 -14.78
CA ILE A 298 -20.04 -39.10 -14.78
C ILE A 298 -19.25 -38.54 -15.96
N PHE A 299 -19.93 -37.86 -16.90
CA PHE A 299 -19.35 -37.19 -18.06
C PHE A 299 -19.32 -35.67 -17.92
N PHE A 300 -20.27 -35.12 -17.18
CA PHE A 300 -20.39 -33.69 -16.97
C PHE A 300 -20.68 -33.39 -15.49
N SER A 301 -20.10 -32.30 -14.96
CA SER A 301 -20.38 -31.83 -13.62
C SER A 301 -20.57 -30.31 -13.63
N LYS A 302 -21.62 -29.84 -12.99
CA LYS A 302 -21.90 -28.42 -12.83
C LYS A 302 -22.05 -28.09 -11.36
N GLU A 303 -21.17 -27.25 -10.86
CA GLU A 303 -21.17 -26.78 -9.47
C GLU A 303 -21.50 -25.31 -9.39
N LYS A 304 -22.43 -24.95 -8.51
CA LYS A 304 -22.70 -23.58 -8.10
C LYS A 304 -22.38 -23.43 -6.63
N THR A 305 -21.59 -22.40 -6.29
CA THR A 305 -21.25 -22.07 -4.91
C THR A 305 -21.75 -20.68 -4.56
N GLU A 306 -22.32 -20.54 -3.37
CA GLU A 306 -22.73 -19.29 -2.77
C GLU A 306 -22.09 -19.23 -1.38
N ASN A 307 -21.39 -18.14 -1.06
CA ASN A 307 -20.73 -18.00 0.22
C ASN A 307 -21.06 -16.63 0.80
N GLU A 308 -21.60 -16.60 2.01
CA GLU A 308 -21.83 -15.43 2.82
C GLU A 308 -20.80 -15.37 3.93
N ARG A 309 -20.07 -14.26 4.05
CA ARG A 309 -19.05 -14.03 5.09
C ARG A 309 -19.41 -12.82 5.92
N ASP A 310 -19.58 -13.03 7.22
CA ASP A 310 -19.68 -11.98 8.23
C ASP A 310 -18.34 -11.82 8.95
N ASN A 311 -17.89 -10.58 9.09
CA ASN A 311 -16.65 -10.26 9.78
C ASN A 311 -16.90 -9.15 10.79
N LYS A 312 -16.58 -9.40 12.06
CA LYS A 312 -16.56 -8.39 13.12
C LYS A 312 -15.13 -8.19 13.60
N ASN A 313 -14.72 -6.95 13.70
CA ASN A 313 -13.34 -6.61 14.08
C ASN A 313 -13.34 -5.50 15.11
N MET A 314 -12.51 -5.66 16.12
CA MET A 314 -12.15 -4.64 17.10
C MET A 314 -10.65 -4.49 17.14
N PHE A 315 -10.17 -3.26 17.11
CA PHE A 315 -8.77 -2.91 17.21
C PHE A 315 -8.58 -1.77 18.18
N LEU A 316 -7.63 -1.93 19.10
CA LEU A 316 -7.21 -0.90 20.05
C LEU A 316 -5.70 -0.84 20.08
N ASN A 317 -5.14 0.32 19.75
CA ASN A 317 -3.73 0.64 19.91
C ASN A 317 -3.59 1.76 20.94
N LEU A 318 -2.70 1.57 21.92
CA LEU A 318 -2.36 2.57 22.93
C LEU A 318 -0.84 2.75 22.94
N GLY A 319 -0.39 4.00 23.11
CA GLY A 319 1.05 4.27 23.22
C GLY A 319 1.34 5.54 24.00
N ALA A 320 2.53 5.55 24.57
CA ALA A 320 3.12 6.67 25.27
C ALA A 320 4.55 6.87 24.76
N GLU A 321 4.90 8.10 24.42
CA GLU A 321 6.26 8.51 24.05
C GLU A 321 6.74 9.52 25.07
N TYR A 322 7.86 9.22 25.71
CA TYR A 322 8.49 10.09 26.67
C TYR A 322 9.77 10.68 26.12
N TYR A 323 9.88 11.99 26.11
CA TYR A 323 11.06 12.74 25.66
C TYR A 323 11.93 13.06 26.87
N PHE A 324 13.09 12.39 27.00
CA PHE A 324 14.09 12.72 28.03
C PHE A 324 14.69 14.10 27.76
N ASP A 325 14.99 14.34 26.50
CA ASP A 325 15.47 15.61 25.93
C ASP A 325 15.00 15.71 24.46
N ASP A 326 15.38 16.75 23.72
CA ASP A 326 14.99 16.97 22.32
C ASP A 326 15.55 15.87 21.38
N ASN A 327 16.56 15.12 21.83
CA ASN A 327 17.30 14.13 21.04
C ASN A 327 17.14 12.71 21.55
N THR A 328 16.39 12.49 22.64
CA THR A 328 16.24 11.15 23.25
C THR A 328 14.80 10.89 23.59
N SER A 329 14.22 9.82 23.04
CA SER A 329 12.86 9.40 23.34
C SER A 329 12.73 7.90 23.58
N LEU A 330 11.72 7.53 24.36
CA LEU A 330 11.28 6.15 24.59
C LEU A 330 9.79 6.06 24.25
N VAL A 331 9.46 5.22 23.30
CA VAL A 331 8.08 4.91 22.95
C VAL A 331 7.72 3.54 23.49
N LEU A 332 6.68 3.47 24.31
CA LEU A 332 6.06 2.24 24.74
C LEU A 332 4.67 2.19 24.09
N SER A 333 4.38 1.12 23.38
CA SER A 333 3.08 0.96 22.75
C SER A 333 2.64 -0.49 22.72
N GLY A 334 1.34 -0.69 22.61
CA GLY A 334 0.78 -2.01 22.44
C GLY A 334 -0.55 -1.95 21.71
N PHE A 335 -0.90 -3.05 21.08
CA PHE A 335 -2.23 -3.19 20.51
C PHE A 335 -2.89 -4.50 20.93
N ILE A 336 -4.21 -4.48 20.92
CA ILE A 336 -5.09 -5.62 21.02
C ILE A 336 -6.00 -5.62 19.80
N ARG A 337 -6.09 -6.75 19.14
CA ARG A 337 -7.02 -6.99 18.05
C ARG A 337 -7.85 -8.23 18.36
N LYS A 338 -9.16 -8.10 18.19
CA LYS A 338 -10.09 -9.23 18.20
C LYS A 338 -10.86 -9.26 16.91
N SER A 339 -10.99 -10.44 16.31
CA SER A 339 -11.84 -10.61 15.12
C SER A 339 -12.65 -11.89 15.22
N GLU A 340 -13.90 -11.82 14.80
CA GLU A 340 -14.82 -12.95 14.65
C GLU A 340 -15.19 -13.03 13.15
N ASN A 341 -15.02 -14.22 12.59
CA ASN A 341 -15.36 -14.52 11.21
C ASN A 341 -16.42 -15.62 11.20
N LYS A 342 -17.45 -15.48 10.37
CA LYS A 342 -18.40 -16.54 10.08
C LYS A 342 -18.54 -16.64 8.56
N SER A 343 -18.35 -17.84 8.02
CA SER A 343 -18.50 -18.14 6.60
C SER A 343 -19.51 -19.27 6.46
N ASP A 344 -20.55 -19.03 5.67
CA ASP A 344 -21.57 -20.03 5.29
C ASP A 344 -21.45 -20.25 3.78
N ASN A 345 -20.92 -21.42 3.41
CA ASN A 345 -20.65 -21.79 2.04
C ASN A 345 -21.58 -22.93 1.61
N PHE A 346 -22.48 -22.61 0.72
CA PHE A 346 -23.38 -23.59 0.11
C PHE A 346 -22.91 -23.93 -1.31
N ALA A 347 -22.71 -25.23 -1.56
CA ALA A 347 -22.37 -25.76 -2.88
C ALA A 347 -23.42 -26.77 -3.34
N ARG A 348 -23.86 -26.62 -4.61
CA ARG A 348 -24.73 -27.55 -5.30
C ARG A 348 -24.01 -28.06 -6.53
N THR A 349 -23.72 -29.37 -6.52
CA THR A 349 -23.06 -30.07 -7.63
C THR A 349 -24.08 -30.99 -8.30
N GLU A 350 -24.30 -30.81 -9.59
CA GLU A 350 -25.13 -31.63 -10.46
C GLU A 350 -24.21 -32.43 -11.39
N ASN A 351 -24.29 -33.76 -11.35
CA ASN A 351 -23.53 -34.65 -12.19
C ASN A 351 -24.46 -35.30 -13.25
N PHE A 352 -23.93 -35.49 -14.44
CA PHE A 352 -24.70 -35.94 -15.58
C PHE A 352 -24.03 -37.11 -16.29
N PHE A 353 -24.85 -37.97 -16.86
CA PHE A 353 -24.47 -39.03 -17.82
C PHE A 353 -24.00 -38.42 -19.15
N GLU A 354 -23.46 -39.27 -20.05
CA GLU A 354 -23.06 -38.89 -21.40
C GLU A 354 -24.20 -38.24 -22.22
N ASN A 355 -25.41 -38.75 -22.08
CA ASN A 355 -26.61 -38.23 -22.74
C ASN A 355 -27.17 -36.95 -22.10
N ARG A 356 -26.44 -36.35 -21.14
CA ARG A 356 -26.81 -35.18 -20.37
C ARG A 356 -28.02 -35.32 -19.44
N SER A 357 -28.54 -36.55 -19.23
CA SER A 357 -29.50 -36.78 -18.17
C SER A 357 -28.81 -36.66 -16.79
N LEU A 358 -29.56 -36.16 -15.82
CA LEU A 358 -29.05 -35.96 -14.46
C LEU A 358 -28.79 -37.34 -13.81
N PHE A 359 -27.55 -37.52 -13.34
CA PHE A 359 -27.16 -38.70 -12.56
C PHE A 359 -27.51 -38.51 -11.09
N ASN A 360 -26.95 -37.47 -10.44
CA ASN A 360 -27.23 -37.13 -9.07
C ASN A 360 -27.08 -35.64 -8.80
N THR A 361 -27.55 -35.19 -7.62
CA THR A 361 -27.30 -33.83 -7.09
C THR A 361 -26.72 -33.99 -5.71
N ILE A 362 -25.55 -33.37 -5.49
CA ILE A 362 -24.85 -33.30 -4.20
C ILE A 362 -25.05 -31.91 -3.64
N LEU A 363 -25.56 -31.82 -2.43
CA LEU A 363 -25.66 -30.58 -1.66
C LEU A 363 -24.65 -30.64 -0.56
N ARG A 364 -23.82 -29.61 -0.44
CA ARG A 364 -22.82 -29.43 0.60
C ARG A 364 -23.00 -28.07 1.25
N ASN A 365 -23.16 -28.07 2.55
CA ASN A 365 -23.12 -26.85 3.36
C ASN A 365 -21.93 -26.91 4.30
N GLN A 366 -21.07 -25.86 4.24
CA GLN A 366 -19.92 -25.73 5.11
C GLN A 366 -20.06 -24.43 5.91
N LEU A 367 -20.29 -24.59 7.20
CA LEU A 367 -20.25 -23.50 8.16
C LEU A 367 -18.87 -23.45 8.80
N GLN A 368 -18.23 -22.27 8.77
CA GLN A 368 -16.95 -22.04 9.39
C GLN A 368 -17.03 -20.82 10.28
N THR A 369 -16.57 -20.94 11.52
CA THR A 369 -16.43 -19.83 12.46
C THR A 369 -14.97 -19.71 12.87
N GLY A 370 -14.48 -18.49 13.00
CA GLY A 370 -13.11 -18.22 13.39
C GLY A 370 -13.06 -17.06 14.39
N GLU A 371 -12.26 -17.23 15.43
CA GLU A 371 -11.91 -16.18 16.39
C GLU A 371 -10.41 -15.96 16.36
N ASN A 372 -9.97 -14.70 16.30
CA ASN A 372 -8.55 -14.35 16.37
C ASN A 372 -8.35 -13.24 17.41
N ASP A 373 -7.46 -13.48 18.38
CA ASP A 373 -7.03 -12.55 19.43
C ASP A 373 -5.51 -12.34 19.29
N SER A 374 -5.09 -11.15 18.91
CA SER A 374 -3.68 -10.81 18.77
C SER A 374 -3.33 -9.65 19.70
N ARG A 375 -2.22 -9.78 20.42
CA ARG A 375 -1.68 -8.79 21.35
C ARG A 375 -0.20 -8.57 21.07
N GLN A 376 0.20 -7.32 21.00
CA GLN A 376 1.60 -6.96 20.79
C GLN A 376 1.99 -5.85 21.74
N PHE A 377 3.18 -5.96 22.30
CA PHE A 377 3.88 -4.91 23.02
C PHE A 377 5.14 -4.51 22.26
N THR A 378 5.44 -3.21 22.20
CA THR A 378 6.63 -2.67 21.54
C THR A 378 7.27 -1.60 22.42
N ALA A 379 8.58 -1.66 22.59
CA ALA A 379 9.41 -0.64 23.22
C ALA A 379 10.46 -0.18 22.21
N ASN A 380 10.49 1.13 21.89
CA ASN A 380 11.46 1.75 21.01
C ASN A 380 12.21 2.84 21.76
N PHE A 381 13.52 2.72 21.85
CA PHE A 381 14.42 3.74 22.33
C PHE A 381 15.16 4.37 21.14
N ASP A 382 15.11 5.70 21.05
CA ASP A 382 15.70 6.48 19.98
C ASP A 382 16.62 7.54 20.60
N LYS A 383 17.89 7.55 20.22
CA LYS A 383 18.93 8.49 20.67
C LYS A 383 19.62 9.11 19.49
N LYS A 384 19.37 10.40 19.25
CA LYS A 384 20.13 11.24 18.31
C LYS A 384 21.31 11.85 19.04
N PHE A 385 22.51 11.59 18.55
CA PHE A 385 23.75 12.15 19.16
C PHE A 385 24.05 13.54 18.64
N ASN A 386 23.51 13.88 17.44
CA ASN A 386 23.63 15.22 16.85
C ASN A 386 22.50 15.42 15.81
N ASP A 387 22.41 16.65 15.28
CA ASP A 387 21.40 17.02 14.25
C ASP A 387 21.78 16.54 12.82
N LYS A 388 22.94 15.85 12.66
CA LYS A 388 23.44 15.38 11.36
C LYS A 388 23.06 13.92 11.07
N GLY A 389 22.13 13.33 11.84
CA GLY A 389 21.67 11.95 11.63
C GLY A 389 22.49 10.86 12.34
N HIS A 390 23.39 11.22 13.28
CA HIS A 390 24.05 10.24 14.15
C HIS A 390 23.05 9.71 15.17
N GLU A 391 22.64 8.43 15.05
CA GLU A 391 21.48 7.89 15.75
C GLU A 391 21.70 6.45 16.19
N LEU A 392 21.16 6.09 17.36
CA LEU A 392 21.03 4.74 17.87
C LEU A 392 19.57 4.44 18.10
N ILE A 393 19.06 3.39 17.46
CA ILE A 393 17.69 2.90 17.62
C ILE A 393 17.75 1.51 18.24
N ILE A 394 17.05 1.30 19.35
CA ILE A 394 16.90 -0.02 19.99
C ILE A 394 15.42 -0.35 20.05
N GLU A 395 15.07 -1.53 19.63
CA GLU A 395 13.71 -1.99 19.60
C GLU A 395 13.55 -3.37 20.20
N PHE A 396 12.49 -3.51 20.97
CA PHE A 396 11.98 -4.77 21.46
C PHE A 396 10.50 -4.91 21.11
N GLN A 397 10.09 -6.06 20.59
CA GLN A 397 8.69 -6.40 20.32
C GLN A 397 8.42 -7.80 20.87
N ALA A 398 7.31 -7.93 21.59
CA ALA A 398 6.75 -9.21 22.02
C ALA A 398 5.31 -9.31 21.53
N GLU A 399 4.95 -10.45 20.96
CA GLU A 399 3.66 -10.68 20.36
C GLU A 399 3.14 -12.08 20.72
N ASN A 400 1.83 -12.17 20.95
CA ASN A 400 1.08 -13.41 21.06
C ASN A 400 -0.19 -13.30 20.21
N SER A 401 -0.46 -14.31 19.38
CA SER A 401 -1.65 -14.40 18.54
C SER A 401 -2.25 -15.78 18.65
N ASN A 402 -3.54 -15.85 18.98
CA ASN A 402 -4.33 -17.07 19.07
C ASN A 402 -5.38 -17.02 17.98
N GLU A 403 -5.54 -18.11 17.23
CA GLU A 403 -6.58 -18.28 16.22
C GLU A 403 -7.28 -19.62 16.45
N LEU A 404 -8.57 -19.54 16.74
CA LEU A 404 -9.43 -20.72 16.84
C LEU A 404 -10.38 -20.72 15.64
N GLU A 405 -10.37 -21.80 14.90
CA GLU A 405 -11.22 -22.00 13.74
C GLU A 405 -12.00 -23.28 13.87
N GLU A 406 -13.33 -23.22 13.77
CA GLU A 406 -14.23 -24.36 13.81
C GLU A 406 -14.98 -24.49 12.49
N GLY A 407 -14.96 -25.66 11.89
CA GLY A 407 -15.62 -26.00 10.64
C GLY A 407 -16.64 -27.13 10.83
N GLN A 408 -17.80 -26.99 10.21
CA GLN A 408 -18.80 -28.06 10.13
C GLN A 408 -19.18 -28.24 8.66
N VAL A 409 -19.10 -29.46 8.18
CA VAL A 409 -19.47 -29.83 6.81
C VAL A 409 -20.62 -30.82 6.86
N ALA A 410 -21.76 -30.40 6.27
CA ALA A 410 -22.92 -31.25 6.07
C ALA A 410 -23.03 -31.61 4.58
N ASN A 411 -23.06 -32.87 4.27
CA ASN A 411 -23.20 -33.41 2.91
C ASN A 411 -24.48 -34.24 2.78
N SER A 412 -25.08 -34.22 1.60
CA SER A 412 -26.28 -35.04 1.32
C SER A 412 -25.99 -36.52 1.02
N THR A 413 -24.75 -36.87 0.71
CA THR A 413 -24.34 -38.18 0.19
C THR A 413 -23.19 -38.85 0.93
N VAL A 414 -22.41 -38.10 1.75
CA VAL A 414 -21.25 -38.61 2.47
C VAL A 414 -21.28 -38.16 3.94
N ARG A 415 -20.39 -38.72 4.76
CA ARG A 415 -20.32 -38.42 6.19
C ARG A 415 -20.18 -36.92 6.45
N ASN A 416 -20.93 -36.46 7.44
CA ASN A 416 -20.75 -35.12 7.99
C ASN A 416 -19.47 -35.09 8.82
N GLN A 417 -18.79 -33.95 8.78
CA GLN A 417 -17.51 -33.75 9.46
C GLN A 417 -17.52 -32.46 10.27
N ARG A 418 -16.75 -32.42 11.32
CA ARG A 418 -16.35 -31.17 11.97
C ARG A 418 -14.83 -31.12 12.09
N SER A 419 -14.29 -29.90 12.02
CA SER A 419 -12.86 -29.65 12.23
C SER A 419 -12.67 -28.54 13.23
N THR A 420 -11.63 -28.62 14.04
CA THR A 420 -11.19 -27.58 14.95
C THR A 420 -9.71 -27.37 14.72
N SER A 421 -9.30 -26.10 14.49
CA SER A 421 -7.91 -25.69 14.42
C SER A 421 -7.64 -24.66 15.50
N ASP A 422 -6.80 -24.98 16.47
CA ASP A 422 -6.32 -24.06 17.50
C ASP A 422 -4.85 -23.75 17.23
N GLU A 423 -4.56 -22.50 16.89
CA GLU A 423 -3.24 -22.05 16.53
C GLU A 423 -2.76 -20.94 17.46
N ASN A 424 -1.64 -21.18 18.15
CA ASN A 424 -1.00 -20.22 19.03
C ASN A 424 0.37 -19.83 18.46
N GLN A 425 0.60 -18.54 18.20
CA GLN A 425 1.88 -18.03 17.75
C GLN A 425 2.45 -17.02 18.75
N LYS A 426 3.68 -17.26 19.21
CA LYS A 426 4.48 -16.32 19.99
C LYS A 426 5.66 -15.86 19.17
N ARG A 427 5.92 -14.55 19.19
CA ARG A 427 7.06 -13.94 18.51
C ARG A 427 7.75 -12.94 19.40
N THR A 428 9.08 -12.99 19.42
CA THR A 428 9.93 -11.97 20.05
C THR A 428 10.91 -11.43 19.03
N LEU A 429 11.01 -10.12 18.93
CA LEU A 429 11.96 -9.42 18.08
C LEU A 429 12.78 -8.46 18.92
N PHE A 430 14.09 -8.50 18.69
CA PHE A 430 15.04 -7.51 19.21
C PHE A 430 15.88 -6.97 18.07
N GLN A 431 16.00 -5.64 17.97
CA GLN A 431 16.76 -4.97 16.91
C GLN A 431 17.57 -3.81 17.50
N VAL A 432 18.79 -3.66 17.01
CA VAL A 432 19.66 -2.51 17.28
C VAL A 432 20.18 -2.00 15.95
N ASP A 433 19.97 -0.72 15.66
CA ASP A 433 20.49 -0.02 14.49
C ASP A 433 21.35 1.15 14.95
N TYR A 434 22.57 1.21 14.46
CA TYR A 434 23.49 2.32 14.69
C TYR A 434 23.84 2.99 13.37
N ILE A 435 23.52 4.28 13.26
CA ILE A 435 23.68 5.09 12.07
C ILE A 435 24.75 6.14 12.36
N LEU A 436 25.85 6.14 11.61
CA LEU A 436 26.99 7.04 11.76
C LEU A 436 27.18 7.84 10.47
N PRO A 437 26.71 9.09 10.40
CA PRO A 437 27.11 10.01 9.34
C PRO A 437 28.59 10.39 9.54
N ILE A 438 29.42 10.04 8.59
CA ILE A 438 30.88 10.40 8.58
C ILE A 438 31.01 11.87 8.16
N ASN A 439 30.21 12.31 7.21
CA ASN A 439 30.07 13.69 6.78
C ASN A 439 28.67 13.88 6.11
N GLU A 440 28.37 15.04 5.53
CA GLU A 440 27.06 15.36 4.94
C GLU A 440 26.68 14.47 3.73
N ASN A 441 27.67 13.80 3.12
CA ASN A 441 27.48 12.96 1.94
C ASN A 441 27.88 11.50 2.16
N THR A 442 28.20 11.08 3.38
CA THR A 442 28.75 9.74 3.66
C THR A 442 28.19 9.22 4.97
N GLN A 443 27.55 8.06 4.92
CA GLN A 443 26.91 7.40 6.05
C GLN A 443 27.35 5.93 6.14
N PHE A 444 27.59 5.48 7.35
CA PHE A 444 27.85 4.10 7.70
C PHE A 444 26.76 3.61 8.65
N GLU A 445 26.25 2.40 8.43
CA GLU A 445 25.26 1.78 9.29
C GLU A 445 25.71 0.37 9.68
N LEU A 446 25.39 0.00 10.90
CA LEU A 446 25.60 -1.32 11.47
C LEU A 446 24.38 -1.71 12.28
N GLY A 447 23.94 -2.95 12.19
CA GLY A 447 22.83 -3.40 13.01
C GLY A 447 22.80 -4.90 13.25
N TYR A 448 22.02 -5.25 14.26
CA TYR A 448 21.71 -6.62 14.63
C TYR A 448 20.20 -6.76 14.76
N ARG A 449 19.66 -7.94 14.34
CA ARG A 449 18.26 -8.29 14.48
C ARG A 449 18.09 -9.78 14.83
N GLY A 450 17.48 -10.05 15.98
CA GLY A 450 16.99 -11.37 16.37
C GLY A 450 15.48 -11.48 16.20
N ASN A 451 14.97 -12.50 15.54
CA ASN A 451 13.55 -12.80 15.40
C ASN A 451 13.31 -14.25 15.80
N PHE A 452 12.59 -14.48 16.87
CA PHE A 452 12.32 -15.76 17.48
C PHE A 452 10.82 -16.00 17.44
N SER A 453 10.38 -17.07 16.77
CA SER A 453 8.97 -17.41 16.66
C SER A 453 8.74 -18.88 16.98
N ARG A 454 7.65 -19.14 17.71
CA ARG A 454 7.13 -20.47 18.01
C ARG A 454 5.63 -20.47 17.68
N GLN A 455 5.20 -21.43 16.89
CA GLN A 455 3.83 -21.67 16.48
C GLN A 455 3.45 -23.08 16.89
N GLU A 456 2.34 -23.20 17.57
CA GLU A 456 1.70 -24.45 17.97
C GLU A 456 0.38 -24.55 17.24
N THR A 457 0.12 -25.67 16.59
CA THR A 457 -1.10 -25.92 15.82
C THR A 457 -1.69 -27.25 16.24
N ASP A 458 -2.85 -27.23 16.88
CA ASP A 458 -3.68 -28.40 17.17
C ASP A 458 -4.83 -28.44 16.16
N TYR A 459 -4.78 -29.38 15.23
CA TYR A 459 -5.78 -29.58 14.19
C TYR A 459 -6.49 -30.90 14.42
N GLN A 460 -7.81 -30.87 14.66
CA GLN A 460 -8.66 -32.01 14.92
C GLN A 460 -9.75 -32.12 13.85
N VAL A 461 -9.96 -33.33 13.36
CA VAL A 461 -11.02 -33.67 12.43
C VAL A 461 -11.82 -34.84 13.01
N GLU A 462 -13.13 -34.71 13.00
CA GLU A 462 -14.04 -35.74 13.50
C GLU A 462 -15.10 -36.06 12.45
N ASP A 463 -15.35 -37.34 12.23
CA ASP A 463 -16.38 -37.86 11.36
C ASP A 463 -17.63 -38.20 12.16
N LEU A 464 -18.82 -37.91 11.61
CA LEU A 464 -20.08 -38.33 12.22
C LEU A 464 -20.38 -39.81 11.87
N ILE A 465 -20.20 -40.71 12.83
CA ILE A 465 -20.43 -42.14 12.73
C ILE A 465 -21.49 -42.52 13.78
N ASP A 466 -22.57 -43.16 13.35
CA ASP A 466 -23.67 -43.65 14.25
C ASP A 466 -24.20 -42.55 15.18
N ASN A 467 -24.39 -41.35 14.70
CA ASN A 467 -24.80 -40.15 15.45
C ASN A 467 -23.80 -39.67 16.55
N ALA A 468 -22.55 -40.13 16.51
CA ALA A 468 -21.48 -39.66 17.38
C ALA A 468 -20.32 -39.09 16.53
N TYR A 469 -19.69 -38.00 16.98
CA TYR A 469 -18.46 -37.52 16.38
C TYR A 469 -17.28 -38.32 16.91
N VAL A 470 -16.54 -38.95 15.98
CA VAL A 470 -15.37 -39.78 16.26
C VAL A 470 -14.13 -39.14 15.67
N ASN A 471 -13.09 -39.03 16.45
CA ASN A 471 -11.83 -38.43 16.01
C ASN A 471 -11.22 -39.23 14.85
N ASN A 472 -10.92 -38.55 13.76
CA ASN A 472 -10.22 -39.08 12.60
C ASN A 472 -8.73 -38.87 12.75
N THR A 473 -8.03 -39.87 13.24
CA THR A 473 -6.58 -39.82 13.55
C THR A 473 -5.72 -39.67 12.27
N SER A 474 -6.24 -39.97 11.10
CA SER A 474 -5.53 -39.80 9.82
C SER A 474 -5.41 -38.34 9.40
N PHE A 475 -6.27 -37.47 9.96
CA PHE A 475 -6.33 -36.03 9.63
C PHE A 475 -6.15 -35.13 10.85
N SER A 476 -6.11 -35.67 12.06
CA SER A 476 -5.89 -34.91 13.31
C SER A 476 -4.42 -34.92 13.68
N ASN A 477 -3.84 -33.73 13.93
CA ASN A 477 -2.41 -33.63 14.25
C ASN A 477 -2.09 -32.44 15.15
N TYR A 478 -0.97 -32.56 15.89
CA TYR A 478 -0.41 -31.51 16.73
C TYR A 478 1.03 -31.24 16.30
N LEU A 479 1.28 -30.00 15.84
CA LEU A 479 2.56 -29.55 15.33
C LEU A 479 3.10 -28.37 16.16
N ILE A 480 4.37 -28.43 16.52
CA ILE A 480 5.13 -27.31 17.04
C ILE A 480 6.19 -26.92 16.00
N PHE A 481 6.12 -25.67 15.57
CA PHE A 481 7.06 -25.09 14.61
C PHE A 481 7.82 -23.94 15.24
N GLU A 482 9.14 -24.06 15.34
CA GLU A 482 10.02 -23.01 15.83
C GLU A 482 10.93 -22.50 14.72
N GLN A 483 11.06 -21.17 14.59
CA GLN A 483 11.97 -20.54 13.67
C GLN A 483 12.70 -19.38 14.34
N ASN A 484 14.03 -19.51 14.43
CA ASN A 484 14.91 -18.55 15.07
C ASN A 484 15.88 -17.98 14.01
N VAL A 485 15.82 -16.68 13.76
CA VAL A 485 16.67 -15.98 12.79
C VAL A 485 17.49 -14.92 13.49
N ASN A 486 18.81 -15.07 13.49
CA ASN A 486 19.78 -14.10 13.97
C ASN A 486 20.47 -13.45 12.76
N ALA A 487 20.48 -12.15 12.68
CA ALA A 487 21.01 -11.41 11.55
C ALA A 487 21.89 -10.25 11.99
N ALA A 488 23.01 -10.09 11.31
CA ALA A 488 23.85 -8.91 11.40
C ALA A 488 23.95 -8.27 10.01
N TYR A 489 23.96 -6.94 9.96
CA TYR A 489 24.15 -6.24 8.70
C TYR A 489 25.07 -5.04 8.86
N THR A 490 25.68 -4.66 7.74
CA THR A 490 26.41 -3.41 7.58
C THR A 490 26.09 -2.81 6.22
N GLN A 491 26.00 -1.48 6.15
CA GLN A 491 25.88 -0.78 4.88
C GLN A 491 26.64 0.54 4.89
N PHE A 492 27.10 0.94 3.71
CA PHE A 492 27.85 2.15 3.47
C PHE A 492 27.22 2.91 2.29
N GLY A 493 26.84 4.17 2.55
CA GLY A 493 26.26 5.06 1.56
C GLY A 493 27.12 6.30 1.36
N GLN A 494 27.27 6.73 0.09
CA GLN A 494 27.98 7.96 -0.24
C GLN A 494 27.38 8.65 -1.45
N LYS A 495 27.31 9.97 -1.41
CA LYS A 495 27.00 10.85 -2.55
C LYS A 495 28.26 11.60 -2.99
N VAL A 496 28.65 11.41 -4.24
CA VAL A 496 29.77 12.09 -4.88
C VAL A 496 29.25 12.89 -6.06
N ASN A 497 29.06 14.21 -5.87
CA ASN A 497 28.40 15.09 -6.86
C ASN A 497 27.00 14.58 -7.23
N ALA A 498 26.80 14.22 -8.50
CA ALA A 498 25.54 13.71 -9.02
C ALA A 498 25.34 12.19 -8.80
N PHE A 499 26.37 11.48 -8.36
CA PHE A 499 26.34 10.03 -8.18
C PHE A 499 26.18 9.66 -6.71
N SER A 500 25.20 8.80 -6.40
CA SER A 500 24.97 8.24 -5.05
C SER A 500 25.02 6.72 -5.11
N TYR A 501 25.58 6.10 -4.09
CA TYR A 501 25.54 4.65 -3.94
C TYR A 501 25.31 4.24 -2.50
N LEU A 502 24.65 3.10 -2.32
CA LEU A 502 24.43 2.43 -1.04
C LEU A 502 24.75 0.95 -1.24
N ALA A 503 25.83 0.48 -0.65
CA ALA A 503 26.26 -0.92 -0.68
C ALA A 503 26.09 -1.54 0.70
N GLY A 504 25.48 -2.70 0.79
CA GLY A 504 25.20 -3.36 2.05
C GLY A 504 25.39 -4.88 1.97
N LEU A 505 25.67 -5.47 3.11
CA LEU A 505 25.78 -6.90 3.30
C LEU A 505 25.06 -7.29 4.59
N ARG A 506 24.18 -8.29 4.48
CA ARG A 506 23.49 -8.89 5.61
C ARG A 506 23.79 -10.39 5.65
N VAL A 507 24.01 -10.91 6.85
CA VAL A 507 24.20 -12.35 7.12
C VAL A 507 23.10 -12.79 8.06
N GLU A 508 22.41 -13.88 7.73
CA GLU A 508 21.36 -14.46 8.56
C GLU A 508 21.68 -15.92 8.90
N LYS A 509 21.68 -16.25 10.18
CA LYS A 509 21.71 -17.62 10.68
C LYS A 509 20.29 -18.01 11.08
N THR A 510 19.75 -19.04 10.44
CA THR A 510 18.39 -19.55 10.63
C THR A 510 18.46 -20.96 11.21
N ASN A 511 17.67 -21.18 12.29
CA ASN A 511 17.44 -22.48 12.89
C ASN A 511 15.93 -22.73 12.85
N ILE A 512 15.50 -23.84 12.28
CA ILE A 512 14.10 -24.27 12.21
C ILE A 512 14.00 -25.63 12.88
N THR A 513 13.03 -25.79 13.79
CA THR A 513 12.64 -27.06 14.38
C THR A 513 11.18 -27.35 14.04
N ILE A 514 10.93 -28.53 13.51
CA ILE A 514 9.61 -29.05 13.16
C ILE A 514 9.39 -30.26 14.07
N ASP A 515 8.54 -30.09 15.05
CA ASP A 515 8.25 -31.14 16.04
C ASP A 515 6.81 -31.61 15.84
N GLN A 516 6.65 -32.74 15.14
CA GLN A 516 5.36 -33.35 14.88
C GLN A 516 5.00 -34.30 16.02
N GLN A 517 4.24 -33.81 16.99
CA GLN A 517 3.91 -34.49 18.23
C GLN A 517 3.05 -35.75 17.99
N THR A 518 2.22 -35.76 16.95
CA THR A 518 1.34 -36.90 16.65
C THR A 518 2.13 -38.12 16.17
N THR A 519 3.15 -37.90 15.32
CA THR A 519 4.03 -38.98 14.79
C THR A 519 5.29 -39.15 15.65
N GLN A 520 5.58 -38.23 16.58
CA GLN A 520 6.79 -38.16 17.39
C GLN A 520 8.08 -37.98 16.54
N GLU A 521 7.94 -37.29 15.41
CA GLU A 521 9.04 -36.97 14.50
C GLU A 521 9.54 -35.55 14.70
N ILE A 522 10.83 -35.39 14.83
CA ILE A 522 11.50 -34.10 14.93
C ILE A 522 12.44 -33.92 13.75
N SER A 523 12.28 -32.82 13.01
CA SER A 523 13.16 -32.43 11.93
C SER A 523 13.78 -31.07 12.17
N GLU A 524 15.08 -30.93 11.91
CA GLU A 524 15.81 -29.67 12.13
C GLU A 524 16.47 -29.20 10.83
N LYS A 525 16.40 -27.88 10.58
CA LYS A 525 17.10 -27.22 9.49
C LYS A 525 17.93 -26.07 10.00
N ASN A 526 19.22 -26.06 9.69
CA ASN A 526 20.19 -25.06 10.14
C ASN A 526 20.99 -24.56 8.96
N TYR A 527 20.94 -23.26 8.66
CA TYR A 527 21.68 -22.66 7.54
C TYR A 527 22.09 -21.21 7.81
N THR A 528 23.16 -20.79 7.10
CA THR A 528 23.66 -19.40 7.18
C THR A 528 23.77 -18.84 5.76
N ASP A 529 23.12 -17.71 5.53
CA ASP A 529 23.01 -17.09 4.21
C ASP A 529 23.50 -15.65 4.18
N TRP A 530 23.96 -15.23 2.99
CA TRP A 530 24.52 -13.92 2.70
C TRP A 530 23.62 -13.17 1.72
N PHE A 531 23.29 -11.93 2.03
CA PHE A 531 22.37 -11.09 1.27
C PHE A 531 23.04 -9.77 0.92
N PRO A 532 23.82 -9.71 -0.16
CA PRO A 532 24.38 -8.47 -0.69
C PRO A 532 23.28 -7.60 -1.30
N THR A 533 23.43 -6.28 -1.14
CA THR A 533 22.57 -5.25 -1.73
C THR A 533 23.42 -4.13 -2.31
N LEU A 534 22.96 -3.55 -3.43
CA LEU A 534 23.58 -2.40 -4.05
C LEU A 534 22.50 -1.51 -4.68
N ASN A 535 22.46 -0.24 -4.27
CA ASN A 535 21.60 0.76 -4.88
C ASN A 535 22.49 1.90 -5.40
N LEU A 536 22.34 2.24 -6.67
CA LEU A 536 23.06 3.29 -7.37
C LEU A 536 22.05 4.32 -7.89
N SER A 537 22.38 5.59 -7.82
CA SER A 537 21.60 6.66 -8.43
C SER A 537 22.52 7.68 -9.09
N TYR A 538 22.12 8.18 -10.24
CA TYR A 538 22.75 9.31 -10.90
C TYR A 538 21.71 10.39 -11.18
N GLU A 539 21.91 11.58 -10.60
CA GLU A 539 21.04 12.74 -10.74
C GLU A 539 21.57 13.63 -11.88
N PHE A 540 20.87 13.67 -13.02
CA PHE A 540 21.20 14.62 -14.09
C PHE A 540 20.91 16.05 -13.65
N ASN A 541 19.86 16.21 -12.84
CA ASN A 541 19.43 17.45 -12.18
C ASN A 541 18.37 17.10 -11.12
N GLU A 542 17.88 18.07 -10.33
CA GLU A 542 16.87 17.88 -9.28
C GLU A 542 15.54 17.25 -9.76
N LYS A 543 15.29 17.22 -11.07
CA LYS A 543 14.05 16.72 -11.69
C LYS A 543 14.24 15.44 -12.49
N GLU A 544 15.47 14.97 -12.63
CA GLU A 544 15.78 13.84 -13.52
C GLU A 544 16.89 12.97 -12.95
N ASN A 545 16.60 11.68 -12.74
CA ASN A 545 17.57 10.72 -12.27
C ASN A 545 17.38 9.34 -12.89
N ILE A 546 18.42 8.53 -12.82
CA ILE A 546 18.40 7.08 -13.06
C ILE A 546 18.81 6.34 -11.79
N THR A 547 18.26 5.15 -11.62
CA THR A 547 18.58 4.27 -10.48
C THR A 547 18.87 2.87 -10.97
N LEU A 548 19.78 2.16 -10.29
CA LEU A 548 20.05 0.74 -10.49
C LEU A 548 20.11 0.07 -9.12
N GLY A 549 19.21 -0.87 -8.88
CA GLY A 549 19.15 -1.64 -7.65
C GLY A 549 19.50 -3.11 -7.90
N TYR A 550 20.26 -3.71 -7.00
CA TYR A 550 20.49 -5.15 -6.92
C TYR A 550 20.23 -5.61 -5.49
N SER A 551 19.52 -6.74 -5.33
CA SER A 551 19.35 -7.40 -4.04
C SER A 551 19.21 -8.92 -4.20
N ARG A 552 19.78 -9.68 -3.24
CA ARG A 552 19.51 -11.10 -3.05
C ARG A 552 18.57 -11.27 -1.86
N ARG A 553 17.56 -12.14 -2.03
CA ARG A 553 16.47 -12.33 -1.06
C ARG A 553 16.21 -13.83 -0.85
N ILE A 554 15.52 -14.17 0.25
CA ILE A 554 15.14 -15.54 0.61
C ILE A 554 13.62 -15.67 0.80
N ARG A 555 13.08 -16.81 0.42
CA ARG A 555 11.74 -17.28 0.79
C ARG A 555 11.89 -18.56 1.61
N ARG A 556 11.59 -18.47 2.90
CA ARG A 556 11.57 -19.63 3.80
C ARG A 556 10.23 -20.36 3.69
N PRO A 557 10.19 -21.70 3.77
CA PRO A 557 8.94 -22.42 3.82
C PRO A 557 8.16 -22.05 5.11
N ARG A 558 6.86 -21.93 4.96
CA ARG A 558 5.94 -21.71 6.09
C ARG A 558 5.61 -23.06 6.75
N SER A 559 5.13 -23.05 8.01
CA SER A 559 4.76 -24.24 8.78
C SER A 559 3.89 -25.22 8.01
N TYR A 560 2.83 -24.76 7.34
CA TYR A 560 1.91 -25.63 6.60
C TYR A 560 2.56 -26.31 5.38
N LEU A 561 3.61 -25.72 4.76
CA LEU A 561 4.30 -26.31 3.61
C LEU A 561 5.18 -27.50 4.01
N ILE A 562 5.60 -27.53 5.26
CA ILE A 562 6.53 -28.54 5.80
C ILE A 562 5.87 -29.46 6.83
N ASN A 563 4.60 -29.24 7.17
CA ASN A 563 3.85 -30.15 8.04
C ASN A 563 3.59 -31.47 7.29
N PRO A 564 4.22 -32.60 7.66
CA PRO A 564 4.10 -33.85 6.94
C PRO A 564 2.74 -34.53 7.11
N PHE A 565 1.82 -33.87 7.81
CA PHE A 565 0.50 -34.40 8.06
C PHE A 565 -0.53 -34.01 7.00
N ARG A 566 -1.52 -34.87 6.79
CA ARG A 566 -2.56 -34.67 5.76
C ARG A 566 -3.56 -33.59 6.21
N SER A 567 -3.93 -32.72 5.28
CA SER A 567 -5.01 -31.76 5.43
C SER A 567 -6.10 -32.04 4.40
N ILE A 568 -7.30 -32.32 4.85
CA ILE A 568 -8.43 -32.69 3.99
C ILE A 568 -8.88 -31.47 3.17
N SER A 569 -8.96 -31.66 1.84
CA SER A 569 -9.62 -30.71 0.94
C SER A 569 -10.91 -31.30 0.37
N SER A 570 -10.93 -32.60 0.10
CA SER A 570 -12.09 -33.40 -0.28
C SER A 570 -11.81 -34.87 0.00
N LEU A 571 -12.80 -35.74 -0.19
CA LEU A 571 -12.62 -37.20 -0.05
C LEU A 571 -11.56 -37.75 -1.01
N THR A 572 -11.46 -37.19 -2.21
CA THR A 572 -10.56 -37.67 -3.29
C THR A 572 -9.26 -36.87 -3.37
N PHE A 573 -9.07 -35.92 -2.49
CA PHE A 573 -7.92 -35.01 -2.61
C PHE A 573 -7.51 -34.45 -1.23
N PHE A 574 -6.24 -34.62 -0.87
CA PHE A 574 -5.65 -34.02 0.31
C PHE A 574 -4.35 -33.27 -0.02
N PHE A 575 -3.99 -32.36 0.85
CA PHE A 575 -2.70 -31.70 0.85
C PHE A 575 -1.83 -32.27 1.99
N GLN A 576 -0.54 -32.53 1.70
CA GLN A 576 0.46 -32.92 2.69
C GLN A 576 1.71 -32.10 2.46
N GLY A 577 2.21 -31.45 3.51
CA GLY A 577 3.46 -30.71 3.46
C GLY A 577 4.66 -31.63 3.31
N ASN A 578 5.80 -31.05 2.92
CA ASN A 578 7.05 -31.76 2.71
C ASN A 578 8.14 -31.17 3.59
N VAL A 579 8.65 -31.92 4.56
CA VAL A 579 9.73 -31.51 5.49
C VAL A 579 11.05 -31.21 4.77
N ASP A 580 11.26 -31.80 3.59
CA ASP A 580 12.51 -31.67 2.83
C ASP A 580 12.64 -30.37 2.03
N ILE A 581 11.58 -29.53 2.00
CA ILE A 581 11.63 -28.25 1.28
C ILE A 581 12.71 -27.34 1.83
N ASP A 582 13.64 -26.95 0.95
CA ASP A 582 14.69 -25.97 1.24
C ASP A 582 14.23 -24.54 0.91
N PRO A 583 14.88 -23.49 1.46
CA PRO A 583 14.58 -22.11 1.11
C PRO A 583 14.80 -21.81 -0.38
N SER A 584 13.96 -20.94 -0.94
CA SER A 584 14.13 -20.40 -2.29
C SER A 584 14.88 -19.07 -2.24
N TYR A 585 15.76 -18.81 -3.21
CA TYR A 585 16.56 -17.59 -3.30
C TYR A 585 16.23 -16.82 -4.57
N THR A 586 16.13 -15.50 -4.46
CA THR A 586 15.86 -14.62 -5.60
C THR A 586 16.92 -13.53 -5.70
N ASN A 587 17.54 -13.40 -6.87
CA ASN A 587 18.35 -12.26 -7.26
C ASN A 587 17.50 -11.31 -8.11
N SER A 588 17.47 -10.04 -7.74
CA SER A 588 16.69 -9.00 -8.42
C SER A 588 17.58 -7.87 -8.89
N ILE A 589 17.35 -7.42 -10.13
CA ILE A 589 17.96 -6.22 -10.71
C ILE A 589 16.81 -5.31 -11.15
N ASP A 590 16.87 -4.04 -10.78
CA ASP A 590 15.86 -3.03 -11.12
C ASP A 590 16.56 -1.79 -11.65
N PHE A 591 16.28 -1.40 -12.90
CA PHE A 591 16.74 -0.17 -13.52
C PHE A 591 15.57 0.81 -13.60
N GLY A 592 15.71 1.99 -13.00
CA GLY A 592 14.68 3.02 -12.93
C GLY A 592 15.10 4.31 -13.63
N TYR A 593 14.13 5.01 -14.20
CA TYR A 593 14.28 6.37 -14.74
C TYR A 593 13.13 7.23 -14.25
N LEU A 594 13.45 8.39 -13.67
CA LEU A 594 12.49 9.40 -13.21
C LEU A 594 12.75 10.71 -13.93
N LYS A 595 11.68 11.33 -14.45
CA LYS A 595 11.71 12.70 -14.94
C LYS A 595 10.48 13.48 -14.53
N ARG A 596 10.70 14.67 -13.96
CA ARG A 596 9.66 15.62 -13.55
C ARG A 596 9.71 16.85 -14.43
N TRP A 597 8.59 17.15 -15.08
CA TRP A 597 8.32 18.43 -15.74
C TRP A 597 7.37 19.24 -14.86
N GLU A 598 7.07 20.45 -15.24
CA GLU A 598 6.16 21.31 -14.48
C GLU A 598 4.79 20.69 -14.20
N LYS A 599 4.19 20.01 -15.20
CA LYS A 599 2.85 19.41 -15.13
C LYS A 599 2.85 17.89 -15.24
N PHE A 600 3.98 17.29 -15.58
CA PHE A 600 4.11 15.85 -15.78
C PHE A 600 5.20 15.25 -14.90
N THR A 601 4.97 14.04 -14.41
CA THR A 601 6.00 13.19 -13.83
C THR A 601 5.95 11.84 -14.53
N PHE A 602 7.06 11.41 -15.09
CA PHE A 602 7.25 10.08 -15.65
C PHE A 602 8.19 9.28 -14.76
N ASN A 603 7.80 8.03 -14.47
CA ASN A 603 8.66 7.03 -13.83
C ASN A 603 8.54 5.75 -14.65
N GLY A 604 9.68 5.27 -15.17
CA GLY A 604 9.78 4.00 -15.85
C GLY A 604 10.78 3.09 -15.14
N SER A 605 10.54 1.78 -15.14
CA SER A 605 11.53 0.80 -14.69
C SER A 605 11.50 -0.46 -15.55
N ILE A 606 12.69 -1.08 -15.67
CA ILE A 606 12.91 -2.39 -16.26
C ILE A 606 13.48 -3.26 -15.14
N TYR A 607 12.94 -4.45 -14.96
CA TYR A 607 13.37 -5.34 -13.90
C TYR A 607 13.57 -6.76 -14.38
N PHE A 608 14.51 -7.42 -13.72
CA PHE A 608 14.81 -8.85 -13.90
C PHE A 608 14.91 -9.51 -12.54
N GLN A 609 14.24 -10.66 -12.38
CA GLN A 609 14.28 -11.48 -11.18
C GLN A 609 14.56 -12.93 -11.59
N LYS A 610 15.51 -13.55 -10.89
CA LYS A 610 15.85 -14.96 -11.05
C LYS A 610 15.72 -15.65 -9.69
N SER A 611 14.75 -16.56 -9.56
CA SER A 611 14.53 -17.38 -8.37
C SER A 611 14.99 -18.79 -8.61
N THR A 612 15.74 -19.35 -7.67
CA THR A 612 16.22 -20.74 -7.67
C THR A 612 15.57 -21.50 -6.52
N GLN A 613 15.45 -22.82 -6.63
CA GLN A 613 14.80 -23.70 -5.64
C GLN A 613 13.36 -23.22 -5.33
N ASN A 614 12.64 -22.82 -6.38
CA ASN A 614 11.29 -22.28 -6.19
C ASN A 614 10.33 -23.38 -5.73
N PHE A 615 9.38 -23.02 -4.85
CA PHE A 615 8.36 -23.95 -4.37
C PHE A 615 7.33 -24.18 -5.47
N SER A 616 7.23 -25.41 -5.95
CA SER A 616 6.26 -25.80 -6.95
C SER A 616 5.30 -26.82 -6.37
N ARG A 617 4.00 -26.60 -6.58
CA ARG A 617 2.96 -27.52 -6.17
C ARG A 617 2.82 -28.61 -7.22
N ILE A 618 2.95 -29.86 -6.80
CA ILE A 618 2.68 -31.03 -7.60
C ILE A 618 1.44 -31.74 -7.05
N THR A 619 0.83 -32.56 -7.91
CA THR A 619 -0.31 -33.41 -7.54
C THR A 619 -0.08 -34.78 -8.16
N GLU A 620 -0.09 -35.79 -7.32
CA GLU A 620 0.18 -37.18 -7.69
C GLU A 620 -0.96 -38.09 -7.24
N ALA A 621 -1.17 -39.18 -7.93
CA ALA A 621 -2.05 -40.23 -7.47
C ALA A 621 -1.35 -41.03 -6.35
N THR A 622 -2.09 -41.34 -5.30
CA THR A 622 -1.62 -42.22 -4.22
C THR A 622 -2.01 -43.67 -4.52
N ASP A 623 -1.53 -44.60 -3.71
CA ASP A 623 -1.98 -45.99 -3.76
C ASP A 623 -3.31 -46.20 -3.02
N GLU A 624 -3.94 -45.12 -2.53
CA GLU A 624 -5.22 -45.19 -1.81
C GLU A 624 -6.40 -44.91 -2.77
N TYR A 625 -7.49 -45.59 -2.50
CA TYR A 625 -8.79 -45.44 -3.16
C TYR A 625 -9.85 -45.11 -2.10
N VAL A 626 -10.80 -44.27 -2.42
CA VAL A 626 -11.91 -43.95 -1.55
C VAL A 626 -13.23 -44.38 -2.15
N ASN A 627 -14.06 -45.02 -1.36
CA ASN A 627 -15.44 -45.33 -1.73
C ASN A 627 -16.27 -44.05 -1.59
N LEU A 628 -16.90 -43.61 -2.68
CA LEU A 628 -17.68 -42.38 -2.72
C LEU A 628 -18.98 -42.45 -1.93
N GLU A 629 -19.49 -43.65 -1.64
CA GLU A 629 -20.74 -43.83 -0.89
C GLU A 629 -20.50 -43.87 0.63
N SER A 630 -19.47 -44.62 1.07
CA SER A 630 -19.16 -44.77 2.50
C SER A 630 -18.13 -43.75 3.02
N GLY A 631 -17.32 -43.18 2.12
CA GLY A 631 -16.18 -42.34 2.48
C GLY A 631 -14.99 -43.11 3.08
N GLU A 632 -14.97 -44.44 2.97
CA GLU A 632 -13.87 -45.27 3.48
C GLU A 632 -12.72 -45.33 2.49
N TYR A 633 -11.48 -45.38 3.01
CA TYR A 633 -10.24 -45.46 2.24
C TYR A 633 -9.72 -46.89 2.22
N PHE A 634 -9.23 -47.32 1.06
CA PHE A 634 -8.69 -48.64 0.80
C PHE A 634 -7.37 -48.56 0.02
N ASN A 635 -6.44 -49.43 0.29
CA ASN A 635 -5.19 -49.55 -0.49
C ASN A 635 -5.39 -50.46 -1.75
N ASP A 636 -6.49 -51.14 -1.87
CA ASP A 636 -6.84 -52.01 -3.02
C ASP A 636 -8.32 -51.82 -3.39
N PRO A 637 -8.61 -51.32 -4.61
CA PRO A 637 -9.99 -51.07 -5.03
C PRO A 637 -10.83 -52.38 -5.14
N SER A 638 -10.19 -53.55 -5.19
CA SER A 638 -10.88 -54.84 -5.26
C SER A 638 -11.50 -55.26 -3.90
N LEU A 639 -11.19 -54.57 -2.82
CA LEU A 639 -11.73 -54.84 -1.46
C LEU A 639 -13.19 -54.39 -1.28
N THR A 640 -13.75 -53.68 -2.24
CA THR A 640 -15.15 -53.22 -2.20
C THR A 640 -15.83 -53.43 -3.53
N ASN A 641 -17.15 -53.71 -3.51
CA ASN A 641 -18.00 -53.81 -4.71
C ASN A 641 -18.59 -52.44 -5.11
N SER A 642 -18.38 -51.43 -4.35
CA SER A 642 -18.88 -50.05 -4.62
C SER A 642 -17.84 -49.25 -5.44
N PRO A 643 -18.31 -48.26 -6.22
CA PRO A 643 -17.42 -47.42 -7.02
C PRO A 643 -16.37 -46.74 -6.14
N THR A 644 -15.10 -46.92 -6.48
CA THR A 644 -13.95 -46.28 -5.81
C THR A 644 -13.27 -45.33 -6.77
N VAL A 645 -12.68 -44.28 -6.20
CA VAL A 645 -11.85 -43.29 -6.92
C VAL A 645 -10.49 -43.22 -6.26
N GLN A 646 -9.43 -43.20 -7.07
CA GLN A 646 -8.06 -43.06 -6.61
C GLN A 646 -7.87 -41.68 -5.96
N VAL A 647 -7.24 -41.67 -4.81
CA VAL A 647 -7.01 -40.45 -4.02
C VAL A 647 -5.79 -39.73 -4.57
N LEU A 648 -5.92 -38.42 -4.70
CA LEU A 648 -4.83 -37.53 -5.14
C LEU A 648 -4.20 -36.83 -3.97
N GLN A 649 -2.89 -36.83 -3.91
CA GLN A 649 -2.10 -36.06 -2.97
C GLN A 649 -1.49 -34.84 -3.64
N SER A 650 -1.60 -33.68 -3.01
CA SER A 650 -0.86 -32.49 -3.41
C SER A 650 0.22 -32.19 -2.38
N THR A 651 1.42 -31.88 -2.87
CA THR A 651 2.56 -31.48 -2.03
C THR A 651 3.39 -30.39 -2.69
N PHE A 652 4.35 -29.83 -1.97
CA PHE A 652 5.32 -28.89 -2.52
C PHE A 652 6.71 -29.51 -2.59
N ILE A 653 7.44 -29.17 -3.63
CA ILE A 653 8.83 -29.56 -3.81
C ILE A 653 9.65 -28.35 -4.25
N ASN A 654 10.96 -28.39 -4.02
CA ASN A 654 11.89 -27.44 -4.62
C ASN A 654 12.11 -27.83 -6.07
N LEU A 655 11.37 -27.20 -6.93
CA LEU A 655 11.47 -27.41 -8.35
C LEU A 655 11.93 -26.14 -9.01
N ALA A 656 12.86 -26.25 -9.97
CA ALA A 656 13.03 -25.28 -11.00
C ALA A 656 13.54 -23.88 -10.62
N GLU A 657 13.90 -23.26 -11.67
CA GLU A 657 14.22 -21.85 -11.79
C GLU A 657 12.97 -21.09 -12.26
N ASN A 658 12.70 -19.94 -11.67
CA ASN A 658 11.71 -18.99 -12.19
C ASN A 658 12.42 -17.70 -12.58
N ARG A 659 12.24 -17.28 -13.83
CA ARG A 659 12.76 -16.01 -14.38
C ARG A 659 11.60 -15.09 -14.66
N ARG A 660 11.70 -13.83 -14.19
CA ARG A 660 10.70 -12.81 -14.48
C ARG A 660 11.40 -11.58 -15.04
N THR A 661 10.99 -11.16 -16.23
CA THR A 661 11.47 -9.95 -16.89
C THR A 661 10.29 -9.06 -17.21
N GLY A 662 10.37 -7.80 -16.83
CA GLY A 662 9.25 -6.89 -17.05
C GLY A 662 9.63 -5.43 -17.12
N THR A 663 8.65 -4.63 -17.51
CA THR A 663 8.75 -3.17 -17.56
C THR A 663 7.50 -2.55 -16.95
N GLU A 664 7.70 -1.44 -16.27
CA GLU A 664 6.65 -0.68 -15.61
C GLU A 664 6.77 0.81 -15.92
N PHE A 665 5.66 1.46 -16.22
CA PHE A 665 5.57 2.89 -16.47
C PHE A 665 4.49 3.52 -15.60
N THR A 666 4.82 4.65 -14.99
CA THR A 666 3.86 5.51 -14.30
C THR A 666 3.96 6.92 -14.85
N LEU A 667 2.85 7.46 -15.34
CA LEU A 667 2.73 8.84 -15.80
C LEU A 667 1.72 9.57 -14.93
N THR A 668 2.13 10.70 -14.35
CA THR A 668 1.25 11.59 -13.60
C THR A 668 1.15 12.94 -14.31
N TYR A 669 -0.06 13.40 -14.56
CA TYR A 669 -0.38 14.71 -15.14
C TYR A 669 -1.16 15.57 -14.15
N SER A 670 -0.61 16.72 -13.79
CA SER A 670 -1.19 17.67 -12.83
C SER A 670 -1.23 19.07 -13.47
N PRO A 671 -2.23 19.35 -14.35
CA PRO A 671 -2.32 20.63 -15.07
C PRO A 671 -2.63 21.81 -14.14
N LYS A 672 -3.32 21.54 -13.03
CA LYS A 672 -3.67 22.49 -11.98
C LYS A 672 -3.49 21.80 -10.63
N ARG A 673 -3.44 22.59 -9.55
CA ARG A 673 -3.22 22.10 -8.19
C ARG A 673 -4.24 21.07 -7.71
N ASP A 674 -5.48 21.18 -8.17
CA ASP A 674 -6.66 20.40 -7.76
C ASP A 674 -7.09 19.36 -8.80
N VAL A 675 -6.37 19.26 -9.93
CA VAL A 675 -6.61 18.27 -11.00
C VAL A 675 -5.40 17.38 -11.16
N ARG A 676 -5.61 16.07 -10.99
CA ARG A 676 -4.55 15.08 -11.14
C ARG A 676 -5.04 13.86 -11.87
N ILE A 677 -4.28 13.40 -12.84
CA ILE A 677 -4.51 12.16 -13.56
C ILE A 677 -3.22 11.35 -13.51
N SER A 678 -3.28 10.12 -13.04
CA SER A 678 -2.14 9.20 -13.03
C SER A 678 -2.50 7.91 -13.75
N GLY A 679 -1.59 7.43 -14.59
CA GLY A 679 -1.66 6.14 -15.27
C GLY A 679 -0.47 5.27 -14.86
N ASN A 680 -0.72 3.99 -14.62
CA ASN A 680 0.31 2.99 -14.40
C ASN A 680 0.08 1.82 -15.37
N PHE A 681 1.13 1.35 -16.00
CA PHE A 681 1.13 0.17 -16.86
C PHE A 681 2.31 -0.72 -16.50
N ASN A 682 2.06 -2.01 -16.31
CA ASN A 682 3.09 -3.03 -16.06
C ASN A 682 2.86 -4.22 -16.97
N VAL A 683 3.93 -4.70 -17.60
CA VAL A 683 3.94 -5.93 -18.38
C VAL A 683 5.18 -6.74 -18.04
N PHE A 684 5.02 -8.04 -17.89
CA PHE A 684 6.12 -8.95 -17.60
C PHE A 684 5.91 -10.33 -18.21
N ASN A 685 7.03 -10.98 -18.53
CA ASN A 685 7.10 -12.40 -18.81
C ASN A 685 7.60 -13.14 -17.57
N SER A 686 6.95 -14.25 -17.23
CA SER A 686 7.36 -15.16 -16.16
C SER A 686 7.59 -16.55 -16.74
N GLU A 687 8.82 -17.01 -16.69
CA GLU A 687 9.26 -18.31 -17.17
C GLU A 687 9.55 -19.22 -15.98
N THR A 688 8.97 -20.42 -16.00
CA THR A 688 9.29 -21.49 -15.06
C THR A 688 10.02 -22.57 -15.86
N ILE A 689 11.19 -23.00 -15.39
CA ILE A 689 12.03 -24.00 -16.05
C ILE A 689 12.26 -25.12 -15.04
N GLY A 690 11.87 -26.34 -15.36
CA GLY A 690 12.06 -27.49 -14.47
C GLY A 690 11.50 -28.79 -15.01
N GLU A 691 11.95 -29.87 -14.41
CA GLU A 691 11.54 -31.24 -14.74
C GLU A 691 11.20 -31.99 -13.44
N TYR A 692 10.16 -32.77 -13.48
CA TYR A 692 9.75 -33.64 -12.37
C TYR A 692 9.32 -35.01 -12.92
N ASN A 693 9.95 -36.10 -12.45
CA ASN A 693 9.69 -37.49 -12.87
C ASN A 693 9.74 -37.70 -14.39
N GLY A 694 10.59 -36.94 -15.10
CA GLY A 694 10.73 -36.99 -16.55
C GLY A 694 9.74 -36.09 -17.32
N ASP A 695 8.81 -35.46 -16.65
CA ASP A 695 7.89 -34.49 -17.24
C ASP A 695 8.46 -33.07 -17.14
N SER A 696 8.48 -32.35 -18.29
CA SER A 696 8.84 -30.93 -18.30
C SER A 696 7.73 -30.09 -17.68
N LEU A 697 8.09 -29.21 -16.75
CA LEU A 697 7.21 -28.22 -16.15
C LEU A 697 7.45 -26.80 -16.71
N ASP A 698 8.13 -26.73 -17.86
CA ASP A 698 8.45 -25.47 -18.51
C ASP A 698 7.17 -24.71 -18.88
N ALA A 699 7.11 -23.47 -18.47
CA ALA A 699 5.98 -22.58 -18.76
C ALA A 699 6.46 -21.16 -18.94
N SER A 700 5.89 -20.45 -19.90
CA SER A 700 6.14 -19.02 -20.12
C SER A 700 4.81 -18.28 -20.19
N ILE A 701 4.63 -17.28 -19.33
CA ILE A 701 3.37 -16.54 -19.19
C ILE A 701 3.65 -15.05 -19.30
N VAL A 702 3.07 -14.41 -20.31
CA VAL A 702 3.02 -12.94 -20.39
C VAL A 702 1.79 -12.43 -19.65
N SER A 703 2.02 -11.51 -18.71
CA SER A 703 0.95 -10.88 -17.93
C SER A 703 1.11 -9.37 -17.94
N TRP A 704 -0.01 -8.65 -17.89
CA TRP A 704 0.03 -7.19 -17.83
C TRP A 704 -1.18 -6.62 -17.09
N PHE A 705 -1.02 -5.44 -16.56
CA PHE A 705 -2.12 -4.67 -15.97
C PHE A 705 -1.94 -3.17 -16.22
N ALA A 706 -3.06 -2.47 -16.27
CA ALA A 706 -3.14 -1.04 -16.42
C ALA A 706 -4.05 -0.42 -15.35
N ARG A 707 -3.67 0.72 -14.83
CA ARG A 707 -4.46 1.49 -13.88
C ARG A 707 -4.50 2.95 -14.30
N ILE A 708 -5.67 3.56 -14.15
CA ILE A 708 -5.86 5.00 -14.30
C ILE A 708 -6.57 5.53 -13.07
N ASN A 709 -6.10 6.64 -12.53
CA ASN A 709 -6.70 7.34 -11.41
C ASN A 709 -6.79 8.83 -11.77
N ALA A 710 -8.00 9.39 -11.69
CA ALA A 710 -8.28 10.79 -11.98
C ALA A 710 -8.98 11.44 -10.80
N SER A 711 -8.44 12.57 -10.32
CA SER A 711 -9.02 13.39 -9.23
C SER A 711 -9.20 14.82 -9.75
N PHE A 712 -10.40 15.38 -9.56
CA PHE A 712 -10.73 16.73 -9.98
C PHE A 712 -11.87 17.32 -9.17
N PRO A 713 -11.97 18.65 -9.05
CA PRO A 713 -13.06 19.32 -8.37
C PRO A 713 -14.31 19.33 -9.25
N LEU A 714 -15.48 19.23 -8.57
CA LEU A 714 -16.80 19.47 -9.12
C LEU A 714 -17.39 20.75 -8.53
N PRO A 715 -18.49 21.31 -9.10
CA PRO A 715 -19.25 22.40 -8.48
C PRO A 715 -19.62 22.09 -7.02
N PHE A 716 -19.94 23.13 -6.26
CA PHE A 716 -20.34 23.05 -4.85
C PHE A 716 -19.27 22.58 -3.87
N GLY A 717 -17.98 22.68 -4.24
CA GLY A 717 -16.85 22.28 -3.41
C GLY A 717 -16.76 20.76 -3.17
N ILE A 718 -17.24 19.97 -4.12
CA ILE A 718 -17.11 18.50 -4.15
C ILE A 718 -15.80 18.18 -4.87
N THR A 719 -15.01 17.25 -4.32
CA THR A 719 -13.89 16.62 -5.01
C THR A 719 -14.31 15.22 -5.41
N THR A 720 -14.07 14.86 -6.67
CA THR A 720 -14.33 13.51 -7.17
C THR A 720 -13.01 12.81 -7.49
N GLN A 721 -13.02 11.50 -7.34
CA GLN A 721 -11.94 10.62 -7.75
C GLN A 721 -12.54 9.41 -8.46
N ILE A 722 -12.02 9.08 -9.64
CA ILE A 722 -12.42 7.94 -10.46
C ILE A 722 -11.18 7.08 -10.71
N ARG A 723 -11.31 5.79 -10.53
CA ARG A 723 -10.26 4.82 -10.79
C ARG A 723 -10.77 3.69 -11.67
N GLY A 724 -10.04 3.43 -12.74
CA GLY A 724 -10.16 2.23 -13.57
C GLY A 724 -8.93 1.33 -13.35
N PHE A 725 -9.16 0.04 -13.18
CA PHE A 725 -8.11 -0.98 -13.13
C PHE A 725 -8.46 -2.07 -14.13
N TYR A 726 -7.52 -2.38 -15.03
CA TYR A 726 -7.63 -3.50 -15.95
C TYR A 726 -6.47 -4.46 -15.74
N ARG A 727 -6.79 -5.73 -15.54
CA ARG A 727 -5.83 -6.84 -15.57
C ARG A 727 -6.02 -7.57 -16.88
N GLY A 728 -4.96 -7.69 -17.67
CA GLY A 728 -4.98 -8.38 -18.95
C GLY A 728 -5.23 -9.89 -18.80
N PRO A 729 -5.65 -10.54 -19.87
CA PRO A 729 -5.76 -12.00 -19.89
C PRO A 729 -4.37 -12.63 -19.69
N ARG A 730 -4.37 -13.85 -19.16
CA ARG A 730 -3.15 -14.66 -18.99
C ARG A 730 -3.45 -16.08 -19.41
N GLU A 731 -2.47 -16.72 -20.03
CA GLU A 731 -2.61 -18.08 -20.53
C GLU A 731 -1.33 -18.85 -20.24
N ASN A 732 -1.46 -20.06 -19.69
CA ASN A 732 -0.39 -21.02 -19.56
C ASN A 732 -0.73 -22.27 -20.39
N ALA A 733 0.07 -23.32 -20.31
CA ALA A 733 -0.12 -24.53 -21.10
C ALA A 733 -1.50 -25.19 -20.96
N ILE A 734 -2.17 -25.01 -19.80
CA ILE A 734 -3.40 -25.71 -19.46
C ILE A 734 -4.57 -24.80 -19.10
N THR A 735 -4.30 -23.54 -18.73
CA THR A 735 -5.35 -22.62 -18.24
C THR A 735 -5.26 -21.27 -18.92
N LYS A 736 -6.39 -20.81 -19.44
CA LYS A 736 -6.60 -19.46 -19.95
C LYS A 736 -7.51 -18.69 -19.00
N THR A 737 -7.03 -17.55 -18.47
CA THR A 737 -7.83 -16.66 -17.63
C THR A 737 -8.14 -15.39 -18.42
N GLU A 738 -9.41 -14.98 -18.42
CA GLU A 738 -9.87 -13.76 -19.11
C GLU A 738 -9.41 -12.49 -18.39
N GLY A 739 -9.31 -11.41 -19.14
CA GLY A 739 -9.03 -10.09 -18.59
C GLY A 739 -10.23 -9.54 -17.82
N ARG A 740 -9.96 -8.71 -16.78
CA ARG A 740 -11.03 -8.07 -16.02
C ARG A 740 -10.80 -6.57 -15.86
N PHE A 741 -11.88 -5.80 -15.91
CA PHE A 741 -11.89 -4.37 -15.67
C PHE A 741 -12.71 -4.05 -14.43
N THR A 742 -12.21 -3.19 -13.54
CA THR A 742 -12.96 -2.70 -12.38
C THR A 742 -12.98 -1.18 -12.36
N LEU A 743 -14.13 -0.60 -12.00
CA LEU A 743 -14.34 0.83 -11.90
C LEU A 743 -14.79 1.20 -10.48
N THR A 744 -14.07 2.15 -9.87
CA THR A 744 -14.39 2.70 -8.55
C THR A 744 -14.53 4.21 -8.65
N GLY A 745 -15.56 4.79 -8.02
CA GLY A 745 -15.79 6.22 -7.93
C GLY A 745 -15.94 6.67 -6.48
N ALA A 746 -15.49 7.89 -6.19
CA ALA A 746 -15.66 8.51 -4.88
C ALA A 746 -15.96 10.00 -5.00
N LEU A 747 -16.83 10.49 -4.12
CA LEU A 747 -17.20 11.90 -3.95
C LEU A 747 -16.86 12.33 -2.54
N ASN A 748 -16.31 13.53 -2.38
CA ASN A 748 -15.89 14.05 -1.11
C ASN A 748 -16.28 15.51 -0.96
N LYS A 749 -16.91 15.88 0.17
CA LYS A 749 -17.28 17.25 0.48
C LYS A 749 -16.87 17.63 1.90
N ASN A 750 -16.07 18.68 2.01
CA ASN A 750 -15.75 19.29 3.29
C ASN A 750 -16.92 20.14 3.77
N ILE A 751 -17.29 19.97 5.04
CA ILE A 751 -18.37 20.69 5.72
C ILE A 751 -17.86 21.25 7.06
N LEU A 752 -18.69 22.03 7.77
CA LEU A 752 -18.35 22.61 9.08
C LEU A 752 -17.02 23.39 9.07
N LYS A 753 -16.83 24.28 8.09
CA LYS A 753 -15.57 25.04 7.89
C LYS A 753 -14.33 24.14 7.82
N LYS A 754 -14.43 23.03 7.09
CA LYS A 754 -13.40 21.97 6.92
C LYS A 754 -13.14 21.08 8.15
N LYS A 755 -13.84 21.29 9.28
CA LYS A 755 -13.72 20.43 10.47
C LYS A 755 -14.33 19.05 10.25
N ALA A 756 -15.25 18.90 9.30
CA ALA A 756 -15.81 17.61 8.95
C ALA A 756 -15.81 17.38 7.44
N THR A 757 -15.87 16.10 7.07
CA THR A 757 -15.90 15.62 5.69
C THR A 757 -16.96 14.53 5.55
N ILE A 758 -17.77 14.61 4.50
CA ILE A 758 -18.65 13.52 4.06
C ILE A 758 -18.03 12.95 2.79
N SER A 759 -17.88 11.64 2.75
CA SER A 759 -17.35 10.92 1.58
C SER A 759 -18.32 9.81 1.19
N PHE A 760 -18.61 9.67 -0.10
CA PHE A 760 -19.33 8.53 -0.66
C PHE A 760 -18.43 7.79 -1.62
N ARG A 761 -18.34 6.46 -1.48
CA ARG A 761 -17.55 5.56 -2.33
C ARG A 761 -18.45 4.48 -2.93
N ALA A 762 -18.29 4.26 -4.22
CA ALA A 762 -18.87 3.12 -4.95
C ALA A 762 -17.71 2.31 -5.57
N SER A 763 -17.53 1.08 -5.14
CA SER A 763 -16.48 0.18 -5.64
C SER A 763 -17.08 -0.87 -6.55
N ASP A 764 -16.34 -1.22 -7.62
CA ASP A 764 -16.78 -2.16 -8.66
C ASP A 764 -18.18 -1.81 -9.24
N ILE A 765 -18.34 -0.55 -9.64
CA ILE A 765 -19.63 0.03 -10.11
C ILE A 765 -20.25 -0.81 -11.26
N LEU A 766 -19.40 -1.44 -12.08
CA LEU A 766 -19.82 -2.24 -13.22
C LEU A 766 -20.12 -3.70 -12.86
N ASN A 767 -19.96 -4.11 -11.59
CA ASN A 767 -20.09 -5.50 -11.14
C ASN A 767 -19.27 -6.50 -11.99
N SER A 768 -18.05 -6.11 -12.32
CA SER A 768 -17.17 -6.81 -13.26
C SER A 768 -15.97 -7.48 -12.59
N SER A 769 -15.87 -7.41 -11.25
CA SER A 769 -14.79 -8.03 -10.47
C SER A 769 -15.02 -9.53 -10.30
N ARG A 770 -14.95 -10.26 -11.43
CA ARG A 770 -15.03 -11.72 -11.47
C ARG A 770 -13.83 -12.29 -12.21
N SER A 771 -13.41 -13.51 -11.81
CA SER A 771 -12.35 -14.28 -12.46
C SER A 771 -13.03 -15.34 -13.34
N ILE A 772 -12.72 -15.33 -14.62
CA ILE A 772 -13.20 -16.34 -15.56
C ILE A 772 -11.99 -17.10 -16.09
N SER A 773 -11.99 -18.42 -15.97
CA SER A 773 -10.90 -19.26 -16.45
C SER A 773 -11.42 -20.51 -17.17
N ARG A 774 -10.67 -20.95 -18.17
CA ARG A 774 -10.88 -22.22 -18.87
C ARG A 774 -9.64 -23.06 -18.74
N THR A 775 -9.82 -24.26 -18.22
CA THR A 775 -8.73 -25.24 -18.06
C THR A 775 -8.96 -26.39 -19.02
N THR A 776 -7.93 -26.78 -19.77
CA THR A 776 -7.96 -27.91 -20.68
C THR A 776 -6.84 -28.87 -20.29
N ARG A 777 -7.23 -30.12 -19.99
CA ARG A 777 -6.32 -31.24 -19.72
C ARG A 777 -6.73 -32.44 -20.59
N ALA A 778 -5.89 -33.46 -20.64
CA ALA A 778 -6.21 -34.69 -21.36
C ALA A 778 -7.47 -35.38 -20.80
N SER A 779 -7.69 -35.29 -19.47
CA SER A 779 -8.78 -35.93 -18.75
C SER A 779 -10.07 -35.09 -18.65
N PHE A 780 -10.01 -33.75 -18.79
CA PHE A 780 -11.19 -32.88 -18.68
C PHE A 780 -10.96 -31.48 -19.27
N THR A 781 -12.10 -30.82 -19.56
CA THR A 781 -12.15 -29.37 -19.78
C THR A 781 -13.04 -28.72 -18.72
N SER A 782 -12.66 -27.58 -18.17
CA SER A 782 -13.44 -26.89 -17.15
C SER A 782 -13.54 -25.40 -17.42
N TYR A 783 -14.75 -24.87 -17.33
CA TYR A 783 -15.04 -23.43 -17.25
C TYR A 783 -15.32 -23.06 -15.80
N ASN A 784 -14.58 -22.06 -15.27
CA ASN A 784 -14.76 -21.59 -13.91
C ASN A 784 -15.00 -20.09 -13.90
N GLU A 785 -16.04 -19.65 -13.23
CA GLU A 785 -16.33 -18.25 -12.94
C GLU A 785 -16.43 -18.07 -11.42
N TYR A 786 -15.72 -17.09 -10.89
CA TYR A 786 -15.72 -16.79 -9.46
C TYR A 786 -15.77 -15.30 -9.20
N GLN A 787 -16.78 -14.85 -8.46
CA GLN A 787 -16.95 -13.48 -7.99
C GLN A 787 -16.83 -13.48 -6.46
N TRP A 788 -15.77 -12.90 -5.95
CA TRP A 788 -15.45 -12.95 -4.52
C TRP A 788 -16.19 -11.92 -3.65
N ARG A 789 -16.70 -10.84 -4.24
CA ARG A 789 -17.56 -9.86 -3.58
C ARG A 789 -18.46 -9.12 -4.58
N ASN A 790 -19.60 -8.68 -4.08
CA ASN A 790 -20.50 -7.78 -4.79
C ASN A 790 -20.00 -6.33 -4.77
N PRO A 791 -20.52 -5.44 -5.65
CA PRO A 791 -20.29 -4.01 -5.57
C PRO A 791 -20.58 -3.45 -4.17
N THR A 792 -19.75 -2.51 -3.70
CA THR A 792 -19.89 -1.92 -2.36
C THR A 792 -20.11 -0.42 -2.44
N TYR A 793 -21.05 0.08 -1.63
CA TYR A 793 -21.40 1.50 -1.52
C TYR A 793 -21.24 1.93 -0.07
N ILE A 794 -20.33 2.88 0.21
CA ILE A 794 -20.00 3.27 1.58
C ILE A 794 -20.12 4.79 1.72
N LEU A 795 -20.87 5.23 2.72
CA LEU A 795 -20.93 6.61 3.19
C LEU A 795 -20.06 6.73 4.44
N THR A 796 -19.15 7.70 4.46
CA THR A 796 -18.23 7.95 5.57
C THR A 796 -18.35 9.38 6.05
N PHE A 797 -18.49 9.57 7.35
CA PHE A 797 -18.40 10.87 8.03
C PHE A 797 -17.12 10.93 8.85
N THR A 798 -16.30 11.95 8.64
CA THR A 798 -15.06 12.20 9.39
C THR A 798 -15.16 13.54 10.10
N TYR A 799 -14.92 13.56 11.41
CA TYR A 799 -14.83 14.80 12.21
C TYR A 799 -13.42 14.95 12.79
N ARG A 800 -12.81 16.13 12.66
CA ARG A 800 -11.47 16.45 13.11
C ARG A 800 -11.50 17.42 14.28
N LEU A 801 -10.84 17.06 15.38
CA LEU A 801 -10.67 17.89 16.57
C LEU A 801 -9.34 18.65 16.47
N ASN A 802 -9.40 19.97 16.75
CA ASN A 802 -8.23 20.82 16.94
C ASN A 802 -7.13 20.64 15.88
N GLU A 803 -7.48 20.49 14.62
CA GLU A 803 -6.56 20.57 13.51
C GLU A 803 -6.04 22.01 13.44
N ARG A 804 -5.03 22.36 14.29
CA ARG A 804 -4.36 23.65 14.21
C ARG A 804 -3.53 23.68 12.93
N LYS A 805 -3.69 24.75 12.16
CA LYS A 805 -2.78 25.11 11.08
C LYS A 805 -1.36 25.17 11.65
N MET A 806 -0.42 24.46 11.06
CA MET A 806 0.99 24.53 11.44
C MET A 806 1.45 25.98 11.46
N ASP A 807 1.86 26.48 12.64
CA ASP A 807 2.37 27.83 12.79
C ASP A 807 3.75 27.91 12.11
N ARG A 808 3.83 28.57 10.97
CA ARG A 808 5.04 28.78 10.17
C ARG A 808 6.15 29.53 10.87
N LYS A 809 5.91 30.12 12.07
CA LYS A 809 6.89 30.93 12.81
C LYS A 809 8.11 30.13 13.30
N ARG A 810 7.99 28.83 13.58
CA ARG A 810 9.12 28.04 14.09
C ARG A 810 10.15 27.61 13.02
N ARG A 811 9.78 27.57 11.75
CA ARG A 811 10.74 27.23 10.67
C ARG A 811 11.58 28.42 10.17
N ARG A 812 11.24 29.66 10.50
CA ARG A 812 12.01 30.85 10.10
C ARG A 812 13.11 31.28 11.10
N SER A 813 13.07 30.85 12.37
CA SER A 813 14.12 31.13 13.33
C SER A 813 15.32 30.16 13.26
N SER A 814 15.20 29.04 12.50
CA SER A 814 16.33 28.12 12.25
C SER A 814 17.06 28.36 10.92
N ASN A 815 16.60 29.32 10.09
CA ASN A 815 17.20 29.62 8.79
C ASN A 815 18.08 30.90 8.79
N VAL A 816 18.57 31.31 9.94
CA VAL A 816 19.63 32.34 10.04
C VAL A 816 20.86 31.73 10.71
N SER A 817 21.46 30.82 10.06
CA SER A 817 22.92 30.57 9.95
C SER A 817 23.07 29.31 9.05
N GLY A 818 23.69 29.54 7.89
CA GLY A 818 24.13 28.73 6.82
C GLY A 818 24.12 27.21 7.01
N GLY A 819 23.45 26.51 6.11
CA GLY A 819 23.51 25.08 5.96
C GLY A 819 22.18 24.52 5.58
N ASP A 820 21.98 24.28 4.30
CA ASP A 820 20.93 23.49 3.70
C ASP A 820 21.10 22.04 4.17
N GLY A 821 20.53 21.72 5.34
CA GLY A 821 20.45 20.37 5.89
C GLY A 821 19.23 19.68 5.29
N GLY A 822 19.34 19.19 4.06
CA GLY A 822 18.39 18.24 3.51
C GLY A 822 18.43 16.97 4.37
N ASP A 823 17.28 16.54 4.88
CA ASP A 823 17.08 15.19 5.42
C ASP A 823 17.44 14.17 4.33
N TYR A 824 18.69 13.74 4.30
CA TYR A 824 19.16 12.62 3.51
C TYR A 824 18.94 11.33 4.31
N ASP A 825 17.72 10.81 4.31
CA ASP A 825 17.49 9.39 4.57
C ASP A 825 18.00 8.60 3.35
N PHE A 826 19.16 8.01 3.48
CA PHE A 826 19.68 7.01 2.54
C PHE A 826 18.90 5.70 2.62
#